data_74b22a2ac031cdfa5609a28ef389ce56
#
_entry.id   74b22a2ac031cdfa5609a28ef389ce56
#
_cell.length_a   1.000
_cell.length_b   1.000
_cell.length_c   1.000
_cell.angle_alpha   90.00
_cell.angle_beta   90.00
_cell.angle_gamma   90.00
#
_symmetry.space_group_name_H-M   'P 1'
#
loop_
_entity.id
_entity.type
_entity.pdbx_description
1 polymer ?
#
loop_
_entity_poly.entity_id
_entity_poly.type
_entity_poly.pdbx_seq_one_letter_code
_entity_poly.pdbx_strand_id
1 'polypeptide(L)'
;MKKLLTLLLLAIIALPTLAFDDNDYQKFVKEVKEDVWKKDLPQFKNRTVPAQYKNESAVILARYEELSIDLSKKFNFFAFANLKQNTANHLRRYLVKINDKAALDNYSTFDFRTYDRSFNDLLLREDHRTVLGVRVIKPDGTIKEVSSDEYQDANEGKKGQEKRAKLAVPDLQVGDMLDYFVYDFDVIKEDNFDPTLFFFGADYPILDYTIHCEIDKKLCTQYRTMNGAPDFKSGEKGDYITLDVHAKNIDKTLPNYAFNPIAQAPFTLLYVTNNNIALLYTPQSAKQKGLQANPDAKVIQQDAWTDWDDHCPKWVFNKKMGQVIKNAKKLGSDEEKADYVYNYWVLQSLYFNQPQETDDNFSTLFTTILDMLKVPYSRAILTSWYNEPLDQLISYIDVSRAIMLKNGKCYFPLNNVVSANVIPSLYQNRDGMYTDRAKKFYKGPFTTFKTAGSKASDNVEKVTIDATITDGILNIKRQNTTTGCEKEGLISTYSTREDLVKAWGKPYEVTTSSDIYNYKESEAKARATERAEKDKQVIPERFSKEIKAYHDRAAMKINATSVDNYAENNTPFVYTTDYQMDGLVKKAGRNLVVSVGQLFGQQTHIEGKDRKRDADLIFDFPRTYTVTMNLTIPSDYSIAPESLQKLNNNIDNEYVNFTTKAQVRDGKLVINFDKVYKQQRIPAAKWAQILAMLDQAYEFTSQQVVLKKN
;
A
#
# COMPACT_ATOMS: atom_id res chain seq x y z
N MET A 1 -28.09 49.05 -0.72
CA MET A 1 -27.39 47.91 -0.14
C MET A 1 -27.56 46.63 -0.97
N LYS A 2 -28.77 46.13 -1.32
CA LYS A 2 -28.93 44.90 -2.14
C LYS A 2 -28.21 44.94 -3.49
N LYS A 3 -28.26 46.07 -4.24
CA LYS A 3 -27.54 46.21 -5.52
C LYS A 3 -26.01 46.26 -5.39
N LEU A 4 -25.50 46.77 -4.26
CA LEU A 4 -24.06 46.76 -3.98
C LEU A 4 -23.57 45.36 -3.63
N LEU A 5 -24.39 44.59 -2.90
CA LEU A 5 -24.10 43.18 -2.58
C LEU A 5 -24.11 42.31 -3.83
N THR A 6 -25.03 42.54 -4.76
CA THR A 6 -25.13 41.80 -6.04
C THR A 6 -23.96 42.15 -6.96
N LEU A 7 -23.50 43.39 -6.97
CA LEU A 7 -22.30 43.80 -7.73
C LEU A 7 -21.03 43.23 -7.11
N LEU A 8 -20.93 43.13 -5.78
CA LEU A 8 -19.82 42.44 -5.10
C LEU A 8 -19.83 40.95 -5.37
N LEU A 9 -21.00 40.29 -5.36
CA LEU A 9 -21.11 38.86 -5.74
C LEU A 9 -20.77 38.62 -7.22
N LEU A 10 -21.16 39.52 -8.13
CA LEU A 10 -20.81 39.44 -9.56
C LEU A 10 -19.33 39.77 -9.81
N ALA A 11 -18.72 40.65 -9.02
CA ALA A 11 -17.26 40.90 -9.07
C ALA A 11 -16.43 39.70 -8.53
N ILE A 12 -17.00 38.94 -7.60
CA ILE A 12 -16.37 37.67 -7.09
C ILE A 12 -16.40 36.57 -8.17
N ILE A 13 -17.45 36.56 -9.04
CA ILE A 13 -17.55 35.61 -10.17
C ILE A 13 -16.68 36.03 -11.36
N ALA A 14 -16.28 37.30 -11.44
CA ALA A 14 -15.48 37.86 -12.52
C ALA A 14 -14.00 38.08 -12.19
N LEU A 15 -13.53 37.71 -11.01
CA LEU A 15 -12.10 37.54 -10.83
C LEU A 15 -11.66 36.36 -11.70
N PRO A 16 -10.82 36.59 -12.74
CA PRO A 16 -10.23 35.45 -13.42
C PRO A 16 -9.56 34.64 -12.30
N THR A 17 -10.04 33.43 -12.06
CA THR A 17 -9.22 32.42 -11.46
C THR A 17 -7.98 32.42 -12.32
N LEU A 18 -6.86 33.01 -11.85
CA LEU A 18 -5.54 32.79 -12.42
C LEU A 18 -5.30 31.29 -12.25
N ALA A 19 -5.90 30.53 -13.16
CA ALA A 19 -5.63 29.11 -13.26
C ALA A 19 -4.16 29.04 -13.61
N PHE A 20 -3.39 28.40 -12.80
CA PHE A 20 -2.07 27.94 -13.16
C PHE A 20 -2.27 27.02 -14.34
N ASP A 21 -1.79 27.41 -15.46
CA ASP A 21 -1.93 26.65 -16.70
C ASP A 21 -0.64 25.89 -17.02
N ASP A 22 -0.65 25.18 -18.12
CA ASP A 22 0.52 24.44 -18.57
C ASP A 22 1.73 25.35 -18.83
N ASN A 23 1.51 26.59 -19.24
CA ASN A 23 2.58 27.58 -19.46
C ASN A 23 3.26 27.96 -18.14
N ASP A 24 2.48 28.17 -17.08
CA ASP A 24 3.01 28.44 -15.74
C ASP A 24 3.82 27.25 -15.22
N TYR A 25 3.35 26.04 -15.48
CA TYR A 25 4.08 24.84 -15.10
C TYR A 25 5.39 24.71 -15.90
N GLN A 26 5.40 24.93 -17.21
CA GLN A 26 6.60 24.88 -18.03
C GLN A 26 7.64 25.94 -17.61
N LYS A 27 7.19 27.13 -17.24
CA LYS A 27 8.06 28.16 -16.70
C LYS A 27 8.70 27.69 -15.37
N PHE A 28 7.89 27.13 -14.48
CA PHE A 28 8.38 26.58 -13.21
C PHE A 28 9.37 25.44 -13.44
N VAL A 29 9.11 24.51 -14.37
CA VAL A 29 10.04 23.43 -14.75
C VAL A 29 11.37 23.99 -15.20
N LYS A 30 11.38 25.03 -16.04
CA LYS A 30 12.61 25.65 -16.53
C LYS A 30 13.41 26.29 -15.39
N GLU A 31 12.76 27.07 -14.53
CA GLU A 31 13.41 27.72 -13.36
C GLU A 31 14.04 26.67 -12.43
N VAL A 32 13.30 25.62 -12.07
CA VAL A 32 13.82 24.55 -11.20
C VAL A 32 14.97 23.80 -11.84
N LYS A 33 14.86 23.44 -13.15
CA LYS A 33 15.97 22.78 -13.85
C LYS A 33 17.23 23.62 -13.85
N GLU A 34 17.10 24.93 -14.15
CA GLU A 34 18.25 25.85 -14.13
C GLU A 34 18.91 25.93 -12.75
N ASP A 35 18.14 26.02 -11.70
CA ASP A 35 18.64 26.13 -10.32
C ASP A 35 19.31 24.83 -9.86
N VAL A 36 18.67 23.68 -10.09
CA VAL A 36 19.22 22.38 -9.69
C VAL A 36 20.50 22.03 -10.44
N TRP A 37 20.54 22.31 -11.75
CA TRP A 37 21.73 22.01 -12.55
C TRP A 37 22.92 22.95 -12.27
N LYS A 38 22.68 24.15 -11.73
CA LYS A 38 23.73 25.08 -11.30
C LYS A 38 24.33 24.74 -9.94
N LYS A 39 23.68 23.89 -9.13
CA LYS A 39 24.19 23.50 -7.80
C LYS A 39 25.55 22.81 -7.94
N ASP A 40 26.60 23.38 -7.33
CA ASP A 40 27.93 22.77 -7.29
C ASP A 40 27.98 21.69 -6.21
N LEU A 41 27.73 20.45 -6.61
CA LEU A 41 27.73 19.27 -5.77
C LEU A 41 28.95 18.40 -6.10
N PRO A 42 30.06 18.45 -5.33
CA PRO A 42 31.31 17.76 -5.66
C PRO A 42 31.15 16.26 -5.87
N GLN A 43 30.26 15.60 -5.12
CA GLN A 43 29.99 14.17 -5.25
C GLN A 43 29.42 13.76 -6.61
N PHE A 44 28.74 14.66 -7.35
CA PHE A 44 28.23 14.42 -8.70
C PHE A 44 29.31 14.55 -9.79
N LYS A 45 30.53 15.00 -9.43
CA LYS A 45 31.69 15.06 -10.34
C LYS A 45 32.46 13.74 -10.36
N ASN A 46 32.34 12.89 -9.32
CA ASN A 46 32.98 11.59 -9.25
C ASN A 46 32.20 10.56 -10.11
N ARG A 47 32.83 10.03 -11.13
CA ARG A 47 32.25 9.10 -12.09
C ARG A 47 32.88 7.69 -12.01
N THR A 48 33.66 7.42 -10.98
CA THR A 48 34.41 6.18 -10.82
C THR A 48 33.62 5.16 -10.02
N VAL A 49 33.43 3.98 -10.59
CA VAL A 49 32.85 2.82 -9.88
C VAL A 49 33.99 2.03 -9.22
N PRO A 50 34.01 1.85 -7.91
CA PRO A 50 34.99 1.01 -7.22
C PRO A 50 34.92 -0.44 -7.70
N ALA A 51 36.05 -1.14 -7.68
CA ALA A 51 36.16 -2.51 -8.22
C ALA A 51 35.18 -3.50 -7.58
N GLN A 52 34.87 -3.33 -6.30
CA GLN A 52 33.95 -4.18 -5.56
C GLN A 52 32.49 -4.12 -6.07
N TYR A 53 32.09 -3.02 -6.74
CA TYR A 53 30.74 -2.83 -7.25
C TYR A 53 30.63 -3.01 -8.78
N LYS A 54 31.68 -3.44 -9.46
CA LYS A 54 31.66 -3.61 -10.93
C LYS A 54 30.65 -4.65 -11.43
N ASN A 55 30.25 -5.59 -10.56
CA ASN A 55 29.31 -6.65 -10.89
C ASN A 55 27.87 -6.32 -10.44
N GLU A 56 27.62 -5.13 -9.90
CA GLU A 56 26.26 -4.68 -9.61
C GLU A 56 25.58 -4.23 -10.90
N SER A 57 24.28 -4.49 -11.05
CA SER A 57 23.50 -4.06 -12.20
C SER A 57 23.50 -2.54 -12.36
N ALA A 58 23.47 -1.81 -11.25
CA ALA A 58 23.71 -0.37 -11.19
C ALA A 58 24.48 0.01 -9.91
N VAL A 59 25.05 1.22 -9.91
CA VAL A 59 25.67 1.82 -8.74
C VAL A 59 25.21 3.28 -8.64
N ILE A 60 24.66 3.67 -7.52
CA ILE A 60 24.34 5.06 -7.22
C ILE A 60 25.63 5.74 -6.75
N LEU A 61 26.27 6.48 -7.66
CA LEU A 61 27.54 7.15 -7.39
C LEU A 61 27.37 8.31 -6.42
N ALA A 62 26.24 9.02 -6.54
CA ALA A 62 25.86 10.11 -5.64
C ALA A 62 24.34 10.16 -5.48
N ARG A 63 23.90 10.37 -4.24
CA ARG A 63 22.54 10.74 -3.87
C ARG A 63 22.59 12.01 -3.04
N TYR A 64 21.76 12.98 -3.39
CA TYR A 64 21.62 14.23 -2.68
C TYR A 64 20.16 14.51 -2.41
N GLU A 65 19.81 14.77 -1.16
CA GLU A 65 18.48 15.21 -0.78
C GLU A 65 18.57 16.56 -0.05
N GLU A 66 17.69 17.48 -0.46
CA GLU A 66 17.57 18.79 0.16
C GLU A 66 16.11 19.06 0.47
N LEU A 67 15.79 19.28 1.73
CA LEU A 67 14.45 19.59 2.21
C LEU A 67 14.43 20.98 2.81
N SER A 68 13.59 21.87 2.29
CA SER A 68 13.38 23.21 2.84
C SER A 68 11.91 23.35 3.24
N ILE A 69 11.67 23.75 4.49
CA ILE A 69 10.32 23.97 5.02
C ILE A 69 10.22 25.38 5.60
N ASP A 70 9.33 26.17 4.99
CA ASP A 70 9.14 27.59 5.31
C ASP A 70 7.75 27.87 5.86
N LEU A 71 7.69 28.73 6.86
CA LEU A 71 6.45 29.32 7.36
C LEU A 71 6.22 30.68 6.70
N SER A 72 5.33 30.74 5.70
CA SER A 72 4.94 31.98 5.06
C SER A 72 3.65 32.55 5.65
N LYS A 73 3.44 33.85 5.52
CA LYS A 73 2.21 34.54 5.89
C LYS A 73 1.61 35.18 4.65
N LYS A 74 0.39 34.76 4.27
CA LYS A 74 -0.38 35.44 3.22
C LYS A 74 -1.59 36.13 3.81
N PHE A 75 -1.77 37.41 3.50
CA PHE A 75 -2.98 38.11 3.86
C PHE A 75 -4.17 37.58 3.07
N ASN A 76 -5.17 37.05 3.78
CA ASN A 76 -6.41 36.62 3.18
C ASN A 76 -7.44 37.74 3.31
N PHE A 77 -7.88 38.26 2.17
CA PHE A 77 -8.82 39.41 2.11
C PHE A 77 -10.23 39.05 2.64
N PHE A 78 -10.64 37.78 2.51
CA PHE A 78 -11.96 37.35 2.99
C PHE A 78 -12.00 37.10 4.50
N ALA A 79 -10.89 36.64 5.07
CA ALA A 79 -10.77 36.44 6.50
C ALA A 79 -10.30 37.70 7.24
N PHE A 80 -9.93 38.79 6.52
CA PHE A 80 -9.27 39.99 7.07
C PHE A 80 -8.11 39.63 8.04
N ALA A 81 -7.39 38.54 7.75
CA ALA A 81 -6.32 38.03 8.58
C ALA A 81 -5.12 37.55 7.76
N ASN A 82 -3.93 37.61 8.36
CA ASN A 82 -2.77 36.92 7.82
C ASN A 82 -2.91 35.44 8.10
N LEU A 83 -3.20 34.64 7.07
CA LEU A 83 -3.18 33.19 7.18
C LEU A 83 -1.75 32.70 7.02
N LYS A 84 -1.34 31.84 7.92
CA LYS A 84 -0.07 31.15 7.83
C LYS A 84 -0.20 30.01 6.84
N GLN A 85 0.76 29.89 5.95
CA GLN A 85 0.83 28.87 4.94
C GLN A 85 2.22 28.26 4.99
N ASN A 86 2.30 26.95 5.05
CA ASN A 86 3.56 26.24 5.03
C ASN A 86 3.91 25.90 3.58
N THR A 87 5.18 26.01 3.23
CA THR A 87 5.71 25.54 1.96
C THR A 87 6.83 24.56 2.21
N ALA A 88 6.85 23.47 1.47
CA ALA A 88 7.92 22.49 1.48
C ALA A 88 8.50 22.32 0.08
N ASN A 89 9.81 22.26 0.00
CA ASN A 89 10.56 21.94 -1.21
C ASN A 89 11.42 20.73 -0.91
N HIS A 90 11.29 19.67 -1.70
CA HIS A 90 12.09 18.46 -1.53
C HIS A 90 12.78 18.10 -2.84
N LEU A 91 14.08 18.35 -2.92
CA LEU A 91 14.95 17.94 -4.01
C LEU A 91 15.57 16.58 -3.70
N ARG A 92 15.44 15.63 -4.61
CA ARG A 92 16.11 14.33 -4.58
C ARG A 92 16.85 14.13 -5.89
N ARG A 93 18.20 14.15 -5.87
CA ARG A 93 19.04 14.02 -7.06
C ARG A 93 19.92 12.79 -6.95
N TYR A 94 20.10 12.09 -8.07
CA TYR A 94 20.81 10.83 -8.17
C TYR A 94 21.75 10.84 -9.38
N LEU A 95 22.97 10.31 -9.19
CA LEU A 95 23.87 9.97 -10.26
C LEU A 95 24.06 8.45 -10.27
N VAL A 96 23.57 7.77 -11.30
CA VAL A 96 23.50 6.31 -11.36
C VAL A 96 24.31 5.81 -12.55
N LYS A 97 25.19 4.85 -12.32
CA LYS A 97 25.88 4.10 -13.37
C LYS A 97 25.05 2.89 -13.77
N ILE A 98 24.76 2.73 -15.06
CA ILE A 98 24.02 1.61 -15.63
C ILE A 98 25.01 0.57 -16.14
N ASN A 99 25.04 -0.62 -15.53
CA ASN A 99 26.04 -1.64 -15.86
C ASN A 99 25.49 -2.79 -16.71
N ASP A 100 24.19 -3.04 -16.66
CA ASP A 100 23.56 -4.13 -17.41
C ASP A 100 22.12 -3.78 -17.88
N LYS A 101 21.50 -4.75 -18.55
CA LYS A 101 20.14 -4.60 -19.08
C LYS A 101 19.07 -4.48 -17.98
N ALA A 102 19.21 -5.16 -16.85
CA ALA A 102 18.22 -5.08 -15.77
C ALA A 102 18.15 -3.67 -15.20
N ALA A 103 19.31 -3.03 -14.97
CA ALA A 103 19.36 -1.63 -14.57
C ALA A 103 18.85 -0.69 -15.68
N LEU A 104 19.18 -0.97 -16.94
CA LEU A 104 18.66 -0.19 -18.06
C LEU A 104 17.13 -0.22 -18.09
N ASP A 105 16.52 -1.39 -17.95
CA ASP A 105 15.06 -1.55 -17.95
C ASP A 105 14.42 -0.76 -16.78
N ASN A 106 15.03 -0.79 -15.58
CA ASN A 106 14.55 -0.07 -14.40
C ASN A 106 14.60 1.47 -14.52
N TYR A 107 15.61 2.01 -15.24
CA TYR A 107 15.82 3.45 -15.36
C TYR A 107 15.40 4.03 -16.72
N SER A 108 14.87 3.21 -17.62
CA SER A 108 14.45 3.64 -18.96
C SER A 108 13.16 4.46 -19.00
N THR A 109 12.34 4.41 -17.94
CA THR A 109 11.03 5.06 -17.91
C THR A 109 10.74 5.63 -16.54
N PHE A 110 10.22 6.86 -16.50
CA PHE A 110 9.70 7.52 -15.31
C PHE A 110 8.23 7.82 -15.47
N ASP A 111 7.43 7.58 -14.41
CA ASP A 111 6.02 7.97 -14.31
C ASP A 111 5.88 8.86 -13.07
N PHE A 112 5.39 10.08 -13.23
CA PHE A 112 5.30 11.04 -12.13
C PHE A 112 4.10 11.97 -12.27
N ARG A 113 3.61 12.50 -11.13
CA ARG A 113 2.60 13.54 -11.09
C ARG A 113 3.27 14.88 -11.40
N THR A 114 2.76 15.64 -12.34
CA THR A 114 3.32 16.94 -12.69
C THR A 114 2.79 18.03 -11.76
N TYR A 115 1.48 18.10 -11.59
CA TYR A 115 0.85 18.97 -10.60
C TYR A 115 -0.51 18.45 -10.15
N ASP A 116 -0.89 18.85 -8.94
CA ASP A 116 -2.20 18.64 -8.36
C ASP A 116 -2.65 19.91 -7.64
N ARG A 117 -3.89 20.28 -7.85
CA ARG A 117 -4.53 21.42 -7.21
C ARG A 117 -5.86 21.02 -6.64
N SER A 118 -5.93 20.92 -5.34
CA SER A 118 -7.18 20.74 -4.67
C SER A 118 -7.72 22.09 -4.16
N PHE A 119 -8.99 22.36 -4.47
CA PHE A 119 -9.74 23.47 -3.90
C PHE A 119 -10.68 22.90 -2.85
N ASN A 120 -10.17 22.65 -1.65
CA ASN A 120 -11.00 22.10 -0.58
C ASN A 120 -11.82 23.18 0.16
N ASP A 121 -11.43 24.48 0.02
CA ASP A 121 -12.10 25.61 0.66
C ASP A 121 -11.98 26.90 -0.13
N LEU A 122 -12.94 27.81 0.08
CA LEU A 122 -12.99 29.16 -0.53
C LEU A 122 -11.76 30.01 -0.15
N LEU A 123 -11.02 29.65 0.87
CA LEU A 123 -10.04 30.52 1.54
C LEU A 123 -8.59 30.05 1.43
N LEU A 124 -8.33 28.76 1.25
CA LEU A 124 -6.99 28.19 1.25
C LEU A 124 -6.79 27.23 0.08
N ARG A 125 -5.61 27.24 -0.51
CA ARG A 125 -5.24 26.50 -1.71
C ARG A 125 -4.09 25.55 -1.38
N GLU A 126 -4.27 24.29 -1.67
CA GLU A 126 -3.19 23.32 -1.74
C GLU A 126 -2.65 23.31 -3.16
N ASP A 127 -1.34 23.29 -3.32
CA ASP A 127 -0.65 23.29 -4.61
C ASP A 127 0.53 22.31 -4.50
N HIS A 128 0.51 21.26 -5.28
CA HIS A 128 1.61 20.31 -5.39
C HIS A 128 2.15 20.34 -6.82
N ARG A 129 3.48 20.42 -6.97
CA ARG A 129 4.17 20.42 -8.26
C ARG A 129 5.40 19.55 -8.18
N THR A 130 5.57 18.68 -9.14
CA THR A 130 6.78 17.87 -9.29
C THR A 130 7.51 18.21 -10.58
N VAL A 131 8.82 18.39 -10.50
CA VAL A 131 9.69 18.55 -11.66
C VAL A 131 10.67 17.38 -11.71
N LEU A 132 10.68 16.68 -12.83
CA LEU A 132 11.70 15.70 -13.17
C LEU A 132 12.74 16.34 -14.09
N GLY A 133 14.02 16.25 -13.75
CA GLY A 133 15.13 16.61 -14.64
C GLY A 133 15.97 15.38 -14.92
N VAL A 134 16.36 15.17 -16.16
CA VAL A 134 17.15 13.99 -16.57
C VAL A 134 18.28 14.41 -17.51
N ARG A 135 19.48 13.89 -17.26
CA ARG A 135 20.66 13.98 -18.12
C ARG A 135 21.26 12.61 -18.32
N VAL A 136 21.51 12.25 -19.57
CA VAL A 136 22.27 11.05 -19.93
C VAL A 136 23.73 11.45 -20.14
N ILE A 137 24.64 10.80 -19.44
CA ILE A 137 26.08 11.02 -19.54
C ILE A 137 26.71 9.81 -20.21
N LYS A 138 27.22 10.02 -21.40
CA LYS A 138 27.88 8.96 -22.20
C LYS A 138 29.24 8.58 -21.62
N PRO A 139 29.80 7.40 -21.99
CA PRO A 139 31.12 6.99 -21.53
C PRO A 139 32.26 7.95 -21.95
N ASP A 140 32.09 8.68 -23.05
CA ASP A 140 33.02 9.71 -23.51
C ASP A 140 32.92 11.04 -22.73
N GLY A 141 31.97 11.13 -21.81
CA GLY A 141 31.72 12.33 -21.03
C GLY A 141 30.70 13.31 -21.61
N THR A 142 30.18 13.04 -22.83
CA THR A 142 29.11 13.86 -23.41
C THR A 142 27.84 13.83 -22.56
N ILE A 143 27.31 15.01 -22.28
CA ILE A 143 26.08 15.18 -21.48
C ILE A 143 24.94 15.59 -22.40
N LYS A 144 23.84 14.82 -22.40
CA LYS A 144 22.60 15.12 -23.09
C LYS A 144 21.49 15.36 -22.06
N GLU A 145 20.96 16.57 -22.02
CA GLU A 145 19.78 16.85 -21.21
C GLU A 145 18.51 16.45 -21.99
N VAL A 146 17.59 15.80 -21.27
CA VAL A 146 16.29 15.40 -21.82
C VAL A 146 15.35 16.60 -21.73
N SER A 147 14.78 17.01 -22.88
CA SER A 147 13.78 18.09 -22.93
C SER A 147 12.50 17.70 -22.21
N SER A 148 11.84 18.69 -21.59
CA SER A 148 10.48 18.50 -21.06
C SER A 148 9.46 18.23 -22.17
N ASP A 149 9.74 18.53 -23.42
CA ASP A 149 8.87 18.23 -24.56
C ASP A 149 8.78 16.72 -24.84
N GLU A 150 9.71 15.92 -24.31
CA GLU A 150 9.69 14.44 -24.38
C GLU A 150 8.71 13.81 -23.37
N TYR A 151 8.11 14.62 -22.46
CA TYR A 151 7.17 14.11 -21.50
C TYR A 151 5.81 13.88 -22.17
N GLN A 152 5.30 12.66 -22.05
CA GLN A 152 4.01 12.28 -22.60
C GLN A 152 2.92 12.43 -21.51
N ASP A 153 1.88 13.20 -21.81
CA ASP A 153 0.73 13.32 -20.91
C ASP A 153 0.07 11.95 -20.68
N ALA A 154 0.01 11.53 -19.43
CA ALA A 154 -0.64 10.31 -18.99
C ALA A 154 -1.89 10.68 -18.18
N ASN A 155 -2.92 11.19 -18.87
CA ASN A 155 -4.15 11.66 -18.21
C ASN A 155 -5.00 10.47 -17.71
N GLU A 156 -4.99 10.22 -16.41
CA GLU A 156 -5.93 9.30 -15.74
C GLU A 156 -6.78 9.97 -14.65
N GLY A 157 -6.75 11.29 -14.52
CA GLY A 157 -7.40 12.03 -13.42
C GLY A 157 -8.75 12.66 -13.78
N LYS A 158 -9.62 12.86 -12.79
CA LYS A 158 -10.88 13.58 -12.92
C LYS A 158 -10.63 15.06 -13.22
N LYS A 159 -11.08 15.53 -14.41
CA LYS A 159 -11.30 16.95 -14.75
C LYS A 159 -10.15 17.93 -14.44
N GLY A 160 -8.95 17.72 -15.01
CA GLY A 160 -7.95 18.80 -15.12
C GLY A 160 -7.34 19.32 -13.81
N GLN A 161 -7.55 18.64 -12.70
CA GLN A 161 -6.99 18.97 -11.40
C GLN A 161 -5.66 18.25 -11.12
N GLU A 162 -5.54 16.98 -11.52
CA GLU A 162 -4.33 16.18 -11.44
C GLU A 162 -3.81 15.87 -12.84
N LYS A 163 -2.54 16.16 -13.10
CA LYS A 163 -1.86 15.74 -14.32
C LYS A 163 -0.67 14.84 -13.99
N ARG A 164 -0.51 13.81 -14.83
CA ARG A 164 0.62 12.89 -14.79
C ARG A 164 1.36 12.92 -16.10
N ALA A 165 2.65 12.64 -16.07
CA ALA A 165 3.48 12.50 -17.26
C ALA A 165 4.32 11.23 -17.19
N LYS A 166 4.61 10.67 -18.36
CA LYS A 166 5.57 9.59 -18.55
C LYS A 166 6.74 10.09 -19.39
N LEU A 167 7.94 9.68 -19.02
CA LEU A 167 9.15 9.92 -19.76
C LEU A 167 9.81 8.58 -20.07
N ALA A 168 9.96 8.25 -21.36
CA ALA A 168 10.91 7.25 -21.80
C ALA A 168 12.25 7.97 -22.04
N VAL A 169 13.30 7.57 -21.31
CA VAL A 169 14.61 8.25 -21.40
C VAL A 169 15.28 7.93 -22.75
N PRO A 170 15.40 8.92 -23.65
CA PRO A 170 15.93 8.67 -24.97
C PRO A 170 17.44 8.35 -24.93
N ASP A 171 17.88 7.47 -25.82
CA ASP A 171 19.28 7.10 -26.02
C ASP A 171 20.01 6.53 -24.79
N LEU A 172 19.33 6.15 -23.72
CA LEU A 172 19.96 5.52 -22.56
C LEU A 172 20.42 4.10 -22.91
N GLN A 173 21.68 3.78 -22.60
CA GLN A 173 22.31 2.49 -22.93
C GLN A 173 23.09 1.94 -21.74
N VAL A 174 23.34 0.63 -21.75
CA VAL A 174 24.28 0.01 -20.83
C VAL A 174 25.67 0.65 -20.99
N GLY A 175 26.26 1.04 -19.87
CA GLY A 175 27.52 1.79 -19.82
C GLY A 175 27.38 3.30 -19.65
N ASP A 176 26.18 3.85 -19.84
CA ASP A 176 25.89 5.27 -19.54
C ASP A 176 25.78 5.54 -18.04
N MET A 177 25.78 6.82 -17.71
CA MET A 177 25.34 7.30 -16.39
C MET A 177 24.07 8.14 -16.56
N LEU A 178 23.18 8.02 -15.59
CA LEU A 178 21.97 8.81 -15.50
C LEU A 178 22.10 9.78 -14.32
N ASP A 179 22.10 11.10 -14.61
CA ASP A 179 22.00 12.16 -13.61
C ASP A 179 20.56 12.68 -13.66
N TYR A 180 19.75 12.35 -12.65
CA TYR A 180 18.36 12.77 -12.60
C TYR A 180 17.99 13.32 -11.24
N PHE A 181 16.98 14.16 -11.23
CA PHE A 181 16.38 14.65 -10.00
C PHE A 181 14.85 14.67 -10.07
N VAL A 182 14.25 14.53 -8.90
CA VAL A 182 12.84 14.83 -8.65
C VAL A 182 12.81 15.98 -7.64
N TYR A 183 12.09 17.03 -7.99
CA TYR A 183 11.87 18.19 -7.14
C TYR A 183 10.39 18.35 -6.89
N ASP A 184 9.98 18.23 -5.64
CA ASP A 184 8.60 18.43 -5.21
C ASP A 184 8.49 19.78 -4.53
N PHE A 185 7.47 20.54 -4.90
CA PHE A 185 7.05 21.78 -4.28
C PHE A 185 5.63 21.64 -3.76
N ASP A 186 5.46 21.81 -2.46
CA ASP A 186 4.19 21.70 -1.78
C ASP A 186 3.82 23.00 -1.08
N VAL A 187 2.58 23.44 -1.28
CA VAL A 187 1.94 24.47 -0.49
C VAL A 187 0.90 23.79 0.37
N ILE A 188 1.17 23.71 1.67
CA ILE A 188 0.38 22.95 2.63
C ILE A 188 -0.46 23.90 3.48
N LYS A 189 -1.74 23.60 3.52
CA LYS A 189 -2.73 24.34 4.31
C LYS A 189 -2.77 23.87 5.75
N GLU A 190 -2.45 22.60 5.96
CA GLU A 190 -2.55 21.95 7.26
C GLU A 190 -1.41 22.34 8.20
N ASP A 191 -1.61 22.10 9.50
CA ASP A 191 -0.61 22.40 10.52
C ASP A 191 0.53 21.38 10.53
N ASN A 192 0.34 20.24 9.91
CA ASN A 192 1.26 19.12 9.92
C ASN A 192 1.74 18.84 8.51
N PHE A 193 3.02 18.55 8.37
CA PHE A 193 3.59 17.94 7.17
C PHE A 193 3.56 16.42 7.35
N ASP A 194 3.38 15.71 6.26
CA ASP A 194 3.57 14.25 6.29
C ASP A 194 5.00 13.94 6.74
N PRO A 195 5.19 12.93 7.61
CA PRO A 195 6.52 12.55 8.04
C PRO A 195 7.43 12.21 6.85
N THR A 196 8.62 12.78 6.82
CA THR A 196 9.61 12.50 5.78
C THR A 196 10.56 11.40 6.24
N LEU A 197 10.68 10.34 5.43
CA LEU A 197 11.59 9.23 5.68
C LEU A 197 12.84 9.35 4.80
N PHE A 198 14.00 9.38 5.45
CA PHE A 198 15.30 9.33 4.77
C PHE A 198 15.90 7.94 4.95
N PHE A 199 15.76 7.06 3.94
CA PHE A 199 16.33 5.72 3.98
C PHE A 199 17.80 5.72 3.61
N PHE A 200 18.63 5.07 4.43
CA PHE A 200 20.05 4.80 4.19
C PHE A 200 20.22 3.43 3.54
N GLY A 201 19.68 3.31 2.35
CA GLY A 201 19.71 2.12 1.53
C GLY A 201 18.89 2.31 0.24
N ALA A 202 19.14 1.46 -0.73
CA ALA A 202 18.42 1.38 -2.00
C ALA A 202 18.60 -0.02 -2.61
N ASP A 203 17.97 -0.27 -3.75
CA ASP A 203 18.15 -1.54 -4.50
C ASP A 203 19.59 -1.72 -5.02
N TYR A 204 20.35 -0.64 -5.08
CA TYR A 204 21.74 -0.60 -5.52
C TYR A 204 22.64 0.08 -4.50
N PRO A 205 23.94 -0.23 -4.46
CA PRO A 205 24.89 0.43 -3.55
C PRO A 205 24.94 1.93 -3.79
N ILE A 206 25.06 2.72 -2.69
CA ILE A 206 25.19 4.17 -2.74
C ILE A 206 26.61 4.54 -2.26
N LEU A 207 27.41 5.20 -3.12
CA LEU A 207 28.79 5.53 -2.77
C LEU A 207 28.89 6.80 -1.91
N ASP A 208 28.04 7.78 -2.19
CA ASP A 208 28.01 9.07 -1.47
C ASP A 208 26.57 9.54 -1.32
N TYR A 209 26.12 9.71 -0.10
CA TYR A 209 24.77 10.16 0.21
C TYR A 209 24.81 11.36 1.16
N THR A 210 24.30 12.48 0.70
CA THR A 210 24.20 13.72 1.49
C THR A 210 22.73 14.12 1.62
N ILE A 211 22.34 14.44 2.85
CA ILE A 211 21.04 15.05 3.17
C ILE A 211 21.31 16.42 3.79
N HIS A 212 20.57 17.43 3.34
CA HIS A 212 20.57 18.77 3.89
C HIS A 212 19.13 19.25 4.10
N CYS A 213 18.78 19.64 5.32
CA CYS A 213 17.47 20.21 5.61
C CYS A 213 17.62 21.63 6.15
N GLU A 214 16.77 22.57 5.68
CA GLU A 214 16.59 23.92 6.22
C GLU A 214 15.13 24.10 6.65
N ILE A 215 14.88 24.29 7.96
CA ILE A 215 13.53 24.35 8.52
C ILE A 215 13.37 25.62 9.35
N ASP A 216 12.32 26.42 9.09
CA ASP A 216 12.03 27.65 9.85
C ASP A 216 11.95 27.37 11.36
N LYS A 217 12.73 28.08 12.17
CA LYS A 217 12.82 27.96 13.64
C LYS A 217 11.49 28.15 14.36
N LYS A 218 10.49 28.75 13.71
CA LYS A 218 9.16 28.95 14.28
C LYS A 218 8.31 27.69 14.25
N LEU A 219 8.71 26.69 13.44
CA LEU A 219 8.09 25.39 13.39
C LEU A 219 8.60 24.49 14.53
N CYS A 220 7.81 23.48 14.88
CA CYS A 220 8.26 22.39 15.73
C CYS A 220 8.85 21.31 14.82
N THR A 221 10.12 20.96 15.04
CA THR A 221 10.85 19.97 14.24
C THR A 221 11.26 18.82 15.14
N GLN A 222 10.82 17.63 14.80
CA GLN A 222 11.14 16.41 15.52
C GLN A 222 11.78 15.41 14.57
N TYR A 223 12.81 14.70 14.97
CA TYR A 223 13.33 13.57 14.21
C TYR A 223 13.78 12.41 15.10
N ARG A 224 13.79 11.22 14.53
CA ARG A 224 14.31 10.02 15.17
C ARG A 224 15.08 9.17 14.16
N THR A 225 16.27 8.72 14.57
CA THR A 225 17.06 7.74 13.82
C THR A 225 16.63 6.33 14.20
N MET A 226 16.45 5.47 13.20
CA MET A 226 15.93 4.12 13.35
C MET A 226 16.90 3.09 12.75
N ASN A 227 16.92 1.90 13.35
CA ASN A 227 17.64 0.74 12.84
C ASN A 227 19.12 1.00 12.53
N GLY A 228 19.80 1.87 13.33
CA GLY A 228 21.22 2.17 13.16
C GLY A 228 21.54 3.19 12.06
N ALA A 229 20.55 3.98 11.62
CA ALA A 229 20.81 5.09 10.69
C ALA A 229 21.78 6.11 11.29
N PRO A 230 22.58 6.82 10.46
CA PRO A 230 23.40 7.92 10.91
C PRO A 230 22.56 9.05 11.51
N ASP A 231 23.07 9.68 12.57
CA ASP A 231 22.39 10.81 13.21
C ASP A 231 22.64 12.11 12.44
N PHE A 232 21.70 13.06 12.53
CA PHE A 232 21.86 14.39 11.96
C PHE A 232 22.84 15.24 12.78
N LYS A 233 23.70 15.94 12.07
CA LYS A 233 24.43 17.08 12.62
C LYS A 233 23.54 18.31 12.51
N SER A 234 23.02 18.79 13.63
CA SER A 234 22.21 20.01 13.68
C SER A 234 23.05 21.29 13.73
N GLY A 235 22.52 22.35 13.13
CA GLY A 235 23.10 23.69 13.14
C GLY A 235 22.03 24.77 12.97
N GLU A 236 22.48 26.01 12.77
CA GLU A 236 21.61 27.14 12.53
C GLU A 236 22.15 28.02 11.41
N LYS A 237 21.25 28.50 10.55
CA LYS A 237 21.57 29.44 9.46
C LYS A 237 20.48 30.53 9.40
N GLY A 238 20.75 31.69 9.99
CA GLY A 238 19.75 32.77 10.09
C GLY A 238 18.52 32.32 10.87
N ASP A 239 17.36 32.38 10.24
CA ASP A 239 16.07 31.97 10.82
C ASP A 239 15.77 30.45 10.68
N TYR A 240 16.74 29.66 10.19
CA TYR A 240 16.56 28.24 9.93
C TYR A 240 17.37 27.37 10.89
N ILE A 241 16.79 26.21 11.23
CA ILE A 241 17.48 25.04 11.74
C ILE A 241 18.06 24.31 10.54
N THR A 242 19.33 23.89 10.60
CA THR A 242 19.91 23.00 9.60
C THR A 242 20.10 21.61 10.17
N LEU A 243 19.83 20.58 9.35
CA LEU A 243 20.09 19.19 9.67
C LEU A 243 20.89 18.57 8.51
N ASP A 244 22.09 18.08 8.81
CA ASP A 244 23.03 17.58 7.82
C ASP A 244 23.43 16.13 8.12
N VAL A 245 23.44 15.27 7.09
CA VAL A 245 24.03 13.94 7.14
C VAL A 245 24.85 13.71 5.88
N HIS A 246 26.00 13.09 6.07
CA HIS A 246 26.85 12.61 4.98
C HIS A 246 27.27 11.16 5.28
N ALA A 247 26.78 10.23 4.47
CA ALA A 247 27.08 8.79 4.57
C ALA A 247 27.75 8.30 3.28
N LYS A 248 28.68 7.35 3.40
CA LYS A 248 29.44 6.80 2.27
C LYS A 248 29.42 5.29 2.28
N ASN A 249 29.54 4.72 1.07
CA ASN A 249 29.66 3.28 0.86
C ASN A 249 28.55 2.48 1.55
N ILE A 250 27.31 2.93 1.32
CA ILE A 250 26.11 2.24 1.80
C ILE A 250 25.88 1.05 0.89
N ASP A 251 25.92 -0.14 1.45
CA ASP A 251 25.59 -1.34 0.71
C ASP A 251 24.11 -1.36 0.31
N LYS A 252 23.79 -2.07 -0.77
CA LYS A 252 22.40 -2.20 -1.17
C LYS A 252 21.57 -2.81 -0.04
N THR A 253 20.42 -2.23 0.22
CA THR A 253 19.47 -2.77 1.17
C THR A 253 18.79 -3.97 0.51
N LEU A 254 19.02 -5.12 1.05
CA LEU A 254 18.40 -6.37 0.62
C LEU A 254 17.35 -6.78 1.63
N PRO A 255 16.53 -7.63 1.24
CA PRO A 255 15.99 -8.08 -0.04
C PRO A 255 14.54 -7.63 -0.19
N ASN A 256 14.00 -7.60 -1.39
CA ASN A 256 12.57 -7.29 -1.61
C ASN A 256 11.62 -8.38 -1.09
N TYR A 257 12.11 -9.61 -0.92
CA TYR A 257 11.27 -10.73 -0.47
C TYR A 257 11.14 -10.79 1.05
N ALA A 258 9.91 -10.71 1.56
CA ALA A 258 9.61 -10.76 3.00
C ALA A 258 10.49 -9.82 3.84
N PHE A 259 10.56 -8.56 3.43
CA PHE A 259 11.34 -7.51 4.06
C PHE A 259 10.43 -6.34 4.44
N ASN A 260 10.52 -5.88 5.69
CA ASN A 260 9.82 -4.71 6.17
C ASN A 260 10.82 -3.57 6.38
N PRO A 261 10.84 -2.55 5.50
CA PRO A 261 11.84 -1.47 5.60
C PRO A 261 11.75 -0.69 6.91
N ILE A 262 10.56 -0.46 7.45
CA ILE A 262 10.38 0.26 8.71
C ILE A 262 10.97 -0.51 9.90
N ALA A 263 10.83 -1.83 9.90
CA ALA A 263 11.36 -2.66 10.96
C ALA A 263 12.86 -2.99 10.82
N GLN A 264 13.45 -2.86 9.61
CA GLN A 264 14.74 -3.48 9.30
C GLN A 264 15.75 -2.57 8.61
N ALA A 265 15.31 -1.62 7.77
CA ALA A 265 16.23 -0.71 7.08
C ALA A 265 16.67 0.45 7.98
N PRO A 266 17.92 0.91 7.89
CA PRO A 266 18.32 2.16 8.52
C PRO A 266 17.59 3.34 7.88
N PHE A 267 16.89 4.16 8.69
CA PHE A 267 16.26 5.38 8.22
C PHE A 267 16.17 6.44 9.32
N THR A 268 16.00 7.69 8.93
CA THR A 268 15.60 8.76 9.82
C THR A 268 14.22 9.24 9.46
N LEU A 269 13.36 9.34 10.45
CA LEU A 269 12.03 9.90 10.35
C LEU A 269 12.06 11.35 10.85
N LEU A 270 11.62 12.28 10.00
CA LEU A 270 11.52 13.70 10.30
C LEU A 270 10.06 14.14 10.27
N TYR A 271 9.62 14.79 11.32
CA TYR A 271 8.26 15.31 11.46
C TYR A 271 8.29 16.80 11.80
N VAL A 272 7.55 17.59 11.02
CA VAL A 272 7.48 19.04 11.20
C VAL A 272 6.03 19.48 11.38
N THR A 273 5.77 20.32 12.38
CA THR A 273 4.44 20.85 12.66
C THR A 273 4.44 22.35 12.84
N ASN A 274 3.33 22.96 12.45
CA ASN A 274 3.06 24.38 12.73
C ASN A 274 2.04 24.49 13.87
N ASN A 275 2.51 24.68 15.09
CA ASN A 275 1.67 24.76 16.29
C ASN A 275 0.84 26.05 16.44
N ASN A 276 0.68 26.84 15.39
CA ASN A 276 0.08 28.18 15.46
C ASN A 276 -1.36 28.28 14.96
N ILE A 277 -1.94 27.18 14.48
CA ILE A 277 -3.32 27.15 14.00
C ILE A 277 -4.18 26.25 14.91
N ALA A 278 -3.88 26.20 16.18
CA ALA A 278 -4.65 25.44 17.14
C ALA A 278 -6.09 25.97 17.21
N LEU A 279 -6.98 25.38 16.43
CA LEU A 279 -8.42 25.67 16.51
C LEU A 279 -9.04 25.01 17.72
N LEU A 280 -8.63 23.82 18.11
CA LEU A 280 -9.21 23.07 19.24
C LEU A 280 -8.18 22.40 20.14
N TYR A 281 -7.10 21.87 19.59
CA TYR A 281 -6.08 21.15 20.33
C TYR A 281 -4.67 21.36 19.72
N THR A 282 -3.69 21.71 20.56
CA THR A 282 -2.29 21.75 20.18
C THR A 282 -1.57 20.62 20.90
N PRO A 283 -0.99 19.65 20.18
CA PRO A 283 -0.21 18.56 20.78
C PRO A 283 0.89 19.11 21.71
N GLN A 284 1.11 18.44 22.82
CA GLN A 284 2.19 18.85 23.76
C GLN A 284 3.55 18.79 23.10
N SER A 285 3.77 17.78 22.26
CA SER A 285 5.00 17.65 21.46
C SER A 285 5.22 18.82 20.51
N ALA A 286 4.15 19.39 19.94
CA ALA A 286 4.21 20.52 19.01
C ALA A 286 4.25 21.90 19.69
N LYS A 287 4.06 22.00 21.02
CA LYS A 287 4.18 23.28 21.74
C LYS A 287 5.61 23.80 21.78
N GLN A 288 6.56 22.92 21.73
CA GLN A 288 7.97 23.24 21.78
C GLN A 288 8.46 23.56 20.36
N LYS A 289 8.75 24.85 20.10
CA LYS A 289 9.34 25.29 18.84
C LYS A 289 10.79 24.84 18.74
N GLY A 290 11.28 24.81 17.52
CA GLY A 290 12.65 24.41 17.24
C GLY A 290 12.83 22.89 17.20
N LEU A 291 14.08 22.47 17.35
CA LEU A 291 14.50 21.10 17.16
C LEU A 291 14.36 20.25 18.42
N GLN A 292 13.78 19.06 18.24
CA GLN A 292 13.74 17.99 19.23
C GLN A 292 14.27 16.69 18.59
N ALA A 293 15.52 16.36 18.91
CA ALA A 293 16.13 15.11 18.51
C ALA A 293 15.63 13.97 19.42
N ASN A 294 15.16 12.86 18.85
CA ASN A 294 14.70 11.68 19.58
C ASN A 294 13.72 12.04 20.73
N PRO A 295 12.56 12.65 20.42
CA PRO A 295 11.60 13.09 21.43
C PRO A 295 11.12 11.91 22.29
N ASP A 296 10.66 12.21 23.53
CA ASP A 296 10.08 11.19 24.40
C ASP A 296 8.76 10.68 23.79
N ALA A 297 8.75 9.41 23.38
CA ALA A 297 7.59 8.77 22.79
C ALA A 297 6.35 8.80 23.72
N LYS A 298 6.52 8.88 25.04
CA LYS A 298 5.41 9.00 25.99
C LYS A 298 4.65 10.30 25.82
N VAL A 299 5.34 11.39 25.47
CA VAL A 299 4.68 12.67 25.18
C VAL A 299 3.83 12.55 23.92
N ILE A 300 4.35 11.87 22.88
CA ILE A 300 3.63 11.61 21.63
C ILE A 300 2.43 10.69 21.86
N GLN A 301 2.60 9.63 22.65
CA GLN A 301 1.49 8.76 23.06
C GLN A 301 0.41 9.56 23.80
N GLN A 302 0.80 10.49 24.70
CA GLN A 302 -0.15 11.34 25.38
C GLN A 302 -0.89 12.29 24.42
N ASP A 303 -0.23 12.77 23.39
CA ASP A 303 -0.85 13.58 22.33
C ASP A 303 -1.91 12.75 21.58
N ALA A 304 -1.60 11.51 21.20
CA ALA A 304 -2.56 10.61 20.57
C ALA A 304 -3.82 10.36 21.43
N TRP A 305 -3.65 10.22 22.75
CA TRP A 305 -4.77 10.10 23.68
C TRP A 305 -5.58 11.38 23.81
N THR A 306 -4.96 12.54 23.76
CA THR A 306 -5.60 13.84 23.95
C THR A 306 -6.29 14.34 22.67
N ASP A 307 -5.75 13.98 21.53
CA ASP A 307 -6.30 14.30 20.19
C ASP A 307 -7.54 13.46 19.85
N TRP A 308 -7.84 12.45 20.61
CA TRP A 308 -9.02 11.61 20.38
C TRP A 308 -10.31 12.43 20.46
N ASP A 309 -10.92 12.72 19.33
CA ASP A 309 -12.18 13.45 19.25
C ASP A 309 -13.37 12.55 19.60
N ASP A 310 -14.20 13.00 20.54
CA ASP A 310 -15.45 12.33 20.92
C ASP A 310 -16.68 12.88 20.14
N HIS A 311 -16.47 13.70 19.10
CA HIS A 311 -17.56 14.32 18.34
C HIS A 311 -18.09 13.38 17.26
N CYS A 312 -19.21 12.72 17.54
CA CYS A 312 -19.87 11.85 16.56
C CYS A 312 -20.75 12.62 15.59
N PRO A 313 -20.51 12.51 14.27
CA PRO A 313 -21.36 13.15 13.26
C PRO A 313 -22.81 12.66 13.32
N LYS A 314 -23.76 13.55 13.45
CA LYS A 314 -25.20 13.20 13.57
C LYS A 314 -25.78 12.49 12.35
N TRP A 315 -25.21 12.69 11.17
CA TRP A 315 -25.67 12.07 9.93
C TRP A 315 -25.51 10.55 9.90
N VAL A 316 -24.61 10.00 10.71
CA VAL A 316 -24.40 8.56 10.81
C VAL A 316 -25.61 7.86 11.43
N PHE A 317 -26.34 8.55 12.32
CA PHE A 317 -27.54 8.02 13.01
C PHE A 317 -28.80 8.24 12.15
N ASN A 318 -28.88 7.53 11.03
CA ASN A 318 -30.09 7.49 10.23
C ASN A 318 -31.10 6.46 10.75
N LYS A 319 -32.29 6.43 10.10
CA LYS A 319 -33.35 5.50 10.49
C LYS A 319 -32.90 4.02 10.47
N LYS A 320 -32.04 3.65 9.52
CA LYS A 320 -31.55 2.27 9.37
C LYS A 320 -30.59 1.91 10.50
N MET A 321 -29.65 2.78 10.84
CA MET A 321 -28.77 2.59 12.01
C MET A 321 -29.57 2.46 13.30
N GLY A 322 -30.61 3.25 13.47
CA GLY A 322 -31.54 3.11 14.62
C GLY A 322 -32.19 1.73 14.69
N GLN A 323 -32.59 1.15 13.54
CA GLN A 323 -33.13 -0.21 13.48
C GLN A 323 -32.06 -1.26 13.79
N VAL A 324 -30.84 -1.09 13.27
CA VAL A 324 -29.69 -1.97 13.58
C VAL A 324 -29.41 -2.00 15.08
N ILE A 325 -29.34 -0.84 15.73
CA ILE A 325 -29.15 -0.74 17.20
C ILE A 325 -30.29 -1.44 17.96
N LYS A 326 -31.56 -1.24 17.54
CA LYS A 326 -32.69 -1.91 18.12
C LYS A 326 -32.62 -3.43 18.00
N ASN A 327 -32.15 -3.95 16.88
CA ASN A 327 -31.98 -5.37 16.68
C ASN A 327 -30.79 -5.92 17.49
N ALA A 328 -29.66 -5.19 17.51
CA ALA A 328 -28.50 -5.56 18.33
C ALA A 328 -28.86 -5.72 19.84
N LYS A 329 -29.76 -4.90 20.37
CA LYS A 329 -30.23 -5.01 21.76
C LYS A 329 -30.88 -6.34 22.11
N LYS A 330 -31.35 -7.10 21.12
CA LYS A 330 -32.00 -8.40 21.32
C LYS A 330 -30.99 -9.56 21.35
N LEU A 331 -29.74 -9.33 20.98
CA LEU A 331 -28.68 -10.34 20.97
C LEU A 331 -28.20 -10.66 22.38
N GLY A 332 -27.68 -11.86 22.57
CA GLY A 332 -27.43 -12.41 23.92
C GLY A 332 -26.17 -11.82 24.57
N SER A 333 -25.05 -11.83 23.88
CA SER A 333 -23.75 -11.42 24.40
C SER A 333 -23.33 -10.02 23.95
N ASP A 334 -22.39 -9.42 24.67
CA ASP A 334 -21.81 -8.14 24.33
C ASP A 334 -21.03 -8.23 23.03
N GLU A 335 -20.36 -9.36 22.81
CA GLU A 335 -19.62 -9.62 21.55
C GLU A 335 -20.56 -9.72 20.36
N GLU A 336 -21.66 -10.49 20.45
CA GLU A 336 -22.65 -10.57 19.36
C GLU A 336 -23.23 -9.20 19.00
N LYS A 337 -23.52 -8.35 20.02
CA LYS A 337 -24.00 -6.99 19.80
C LYS A 337 -22.97 -6.14 19.07
N ALA A 338 -21.72 -6.19 19.50
CA ALA A 338 -20.62 -5.42 18.93
C ALA A 338 -20.32 -5.89 17.49
N ASP A 339 -20.23 -7.19 17.24
CA ASP A 339 -20.01 -7.77 15.91
C ASP A 339 -21.10 -7.37 14.92
N TYR A 340 -22.35 -7.46 15.35
CA TYR A 340 -23.49 -7.12 14.50
C TYR A 340 -23.45 -5.66 14.06
N VAL A 341 -23.15 -4.76 14.96
CA VAL A 341 -23.05 -3.32 14.65
C VAL A 341 -21.81 -3.02 13.82
N TYR A 342 -20.66 -3.62 14.15
CA TYR A 342 -19.42 -3.43 13.40
C TYR A 342 -19.57 -3.89 11.94
N ASN A 343 -20.12 -5.08 11.70
CA ASN A 343 -20.35 -5.58 10.35
C ASN A 343 -21.35 -4.72 9.56
N TYR A 344 -22.35 -4.12 10.21
CA TYR A 344 -23.22 -3.14 9.56
C TYR A 344 -22.47 -1.85 9.20
N TRP A 345 -21.56 -1.39 10.06
CA TRP A 345 -20.75 -0.23 9.78
C TRP A 345 -19.78 -0.50 8.61
N VAL A 346 -19.20 -1.70 8.50
CA VAL A 346 -18.45 -2.15 7.30
C VAL A 346 -19.30 -1.99 6.04
N LEU A 347 -20.53 -2.50 6.06
CA LEU A 347 -21.48 -2.37 4.97
C LEU A 347 -21.78 -0.90 4.64
N GLN A 348 -21.96 -0.07 5.64
CA GLN A 348 -22.21 1.36 5.49
C GLN A 348 -21.00 2.09 4.87
N SER A 349 -19.78 1.75 5.27
CA SER A 349 -18.54 2.35 4.75
C SER A 349 -18.31 2.04 3.26
N LEU A 350 -18.72 0.88 2.79
CA LEU A 350 -18.67 0.50 1.36
C LEU A 350 -19.43 1.48 0.46
N TYR A 351 -20.49 2.11 0.99
CA TYR A 351 -21.29 3.06 0.23
C TYR A 351 -20.52 4.36 -0.07
N PHE A 352 -19.79 4.93 0.90
CA PHE A 352 -19.21 6.25 0.77
C PHE A 352 -18.01 6.33 -0.17
N ASN A 353 -17.44 5.21 -0.57
CA ASN A 353 -16.19 5.19 -1.35
C ASN A 353 -15.04 5.94 -0.67
N GLN A 354 -15.14 6.11 0.64
CA GLN A 354 -14.10 6.71 1.45
C GLN A 354 -13.46 5.60 2.27
N PRO A 355 -12.31 5.04 1.83
CA PRO A 355 -11.50 4.18 2.67
C PRO A 355 -10.92 4.92 3.88
N GLN A 356 -11.16 6.22 3.95
CA GLN A 356 -10.68 7.16 4.93
C GLN A 356 -11.83 7.75 5.75
N GLU A 357 -12.67 6.91 6.30
CA GLU A 357 -13.20 7.36 7.57
C GLU A 357 -12.03 7.24 8.53
N THR A 358 -11.54 8.39 8.98
CA THR A 358 -10.44 8.51 9.90
C THR A 358 -10.66 7.57 11.08
N ASP A 359 -9.58 7.11 11.71
CA ASP A 359 -9.64 6.36 12.97
C ASP A 359 -10.55 7.03 14.00
N ASP A 360 -10.67 8.36 13.94
CA ASP A 360 -11.55 9.18 14.77
C ASP A 360 -13.02 8.90 14.53
N ASN A 361 -13.48 8.96 13.28
CA ASN A 361 -14.88 8.72 12.95
C ASN A 361 -15.32 7.31 13.34
N PHE A 362 -14.47 6.30 13.08
CA PHE A 362 -14.72 4.94 13.51
C PHE A 362 -14.86 4.84 15.04
N SER A 363 -13.83 5.27 15.75
CA SER A 363 -13.75 5.09 17.19
C SER A 363 -14.88 5.82 17.92
N THR A 364 -15.21 7.05 17.49
CA THR A 364 -16.27 7.85 18.09
C THR A 364 -17.65 7.27 17.81
N LEU A 365 -17.92 6.87 16.57
CA LEU A 365 -19.17 6.24 16.20
C LEU A 365 -19.39 4.93 16.96
N PHE A 366 -18.37 4.06 16.91
CA PHE A 366 -18.50 2.72 17.48
C PHE A 366 -18.67 2.78 19.00
N THR A 367 -17.90 3.63 19.71
CA THR A 367 -18.07 3.82 21.16
C THR A 367 -19.44 4.39 21.51
N THR A 368 -19.95 5.35 20.74
CA THR A 368 -21.30 5.90 20.94
C THR A 368 -22.37 4.81 20.84
N ILE A 369 -22.26 3.91 19.87
CA ILE A 369 -23.20 2.81 19.70
C ILE A 369 -23.06 1.78 20.83
N LEU A 370 -21.84 1.43 21.23
CA LEU A 370 -21.61 0.52 22.35
C LEU A 370 -22.20 1.07 23.66
N ASP A 371 -22.13 2.39 23.93
CA ASP A 371 -22.77 3.05 25.03
C ASP A 371 -24.31 2.91 24.97
N MET A 372 -24.90 3.09 23.77
CA MET A 372 -26.37 2.90 23.59
C MET A 372 -26.79 1.44 23.76
N LEU A 373 -25.92 0.49 23.53
CA LEU A 373 -26.12 -0.95 23.76
C LEU A 373 -25.76 -1.39 25.17
N LYS A 374 -25.16 -0.52 25.97
CA LYS A 374 -24.59 -0.81 27.28
C LYS A 374 -23.54 -1.90 27.27
N VAL A 375 -22.78 -1.99 26.21
CA VAL A 375 -21.62 -2.90 26.02
C VAL A 375 -20.38 -2.21 26.59
N PRO A 376 -19.72 -2.77 27.61
CA PRO A 376 -18.50 -2.19 28.15
C PRO A 376 -17.32 -2.40 27.22
N TYR A 377 -16.49 -1.37 27.05
CA TYR A 377 -15.32 -1.37 26.18
C TYR A 377 -14.17 -0.57 26.79
N SER A 378 -13.00 -0.79 26.22
CA SER A 378 -11.78 -0.01 26.45
C SER A 378 -11.38 0.70 25.15
N ARG A 379 -10.84 1.92 25.28
CA ARG A 379 -10.17 2.60 24.17
C ARG A 379 -8.72 2.13 24.11
N ALA A 380 -8.22 1.86 22.91
CA ALA A 380 -6.84 1.40 22.71
C ALA A 380 -6.15 2.19 21.61
N ILE A 381 -4.84 2.36 21.75
CA ILE A 381 -3.94 2.87 20.70
C ILE A 381 -2.88 1.84 20.40
N LEU A 382 -2.48 1.78 19.13
CA LEU A 382 -1.38 0.96 18.61
C LEU A 382 -0.88 1.57 17.30
N THR A 383 0.18 0.98 16.73
CA THR A 383 0.66 1.36 15.39
C THR A 383 0.57 0.19 14.43
N SER A 384 0.48 0.47 13.14
CA SER A 384 0.51 -0.57 12.10
C SER A 384 1.92 -1.12 11.88
N TRP A 385 2.06 -2.20 11.10
CA TRP A 385 3.35 -2.76 10.68
C TRP A 385 4.17 -1.81 9.79
N TYR A 386 3.54 -0.82 9.17
CA TYR A 386 4.18 0.16 8.29
C TYR A 386 4.55 1.46 9.01
N ASN A 387 4.32 1.52 10.33
CA ASN A 387 4.67 2.64 11.19
C ASN A 387 5.63 2.17 12.29
N GLU A 388 6.33 3.12 12.90
CA GLU A 388 7.22 2.84 14.02
C GLU A 388 6.47 2.26 15.24
N PRO A 389 7.17 1.51 16.10
CA PRO A 389 6.57 1.03 17.35
C PRO A 389 6.15 2.18 18.29
N LEU A 390 5.17 1.93 19.15
CA LEU A 390 4.65 2.95 20.10
C LEU A 390 5.73 3.61 20.97
N ASP A 391 6.78 2.89 21.32
CA ASP A 391 7.90 3.39 22.13
C ASP A 391 8.92 4.19 21.33
N GLN A 392 8.74 4.30 20.02
CA GLN A 392 9.61 5.03 19.09
C GLN A 392 8.86 6.11 18.29
N LEU A 393 7.64 6.42 18.65
CA LEU A 393 6.84 7.44 17.99
C LEU A 393 7.51 8.83 17.99
N ILE A 394 7.38 9.53 16.86
CA ILE A 394 7.67 10.96 16.75
C ILE A 394 6.46 11.78 16.30
N SER A 395 5.42 11.09 15.80
CA SER A 395 4.15 11.69 15.38
C SER A 395 2.97 10.92 15.94
N TYR A 396 1.96 11.63 16.44
CA TYR A 396 0.70 11.00 16.86
C TYR A 396 -0.20 10.63 15.66
N ILE A 397 0.09 11.13 14.47
CA ILE A 397 -0.64 10.80 13.22
C ILE A 397 -0.48 9.32 12.87
N ASP A 398 0.67 8.71 13.23
CA ASP A 398 0.97 7.29 12.95
C ASP A 398 0.28 6.32 13.91
N VAL A 399 -0.48 6.86 14.87
CA VAL A 399 -1.19 6.07 15.88
C VAL A 399 -2.59 5.71 15.39
N SER A 400 -2.87 4.42 15.32
CA SER A 400 -4.20 3.90 15.05
C SER A 400 -5.00 3.70 16.34
N ARG A 401 -6.30 3.96 16.26
CA ARG A 401 -7.25 3.81 17.36
C ARG A 401 -8.03 2.51 17.23
N ALA A 402 -8.15 1.76 18.30
CA ALA A 402 -8.93 0.54 18.34
C ALA A 402 -9.88 0.55 19.55
N ILE A 403 -10.95 -0.23 19.45
CA ILE A 403 -11.90 -0.45 20.51
C ILE A 403 -11.81 -1.91 20.95
N MET A 404 -11.61 -2.15 22.24
CA MET A 404 -11.41 -3.47 22.79
C MET A 404 -12.53 -3.83 23.76
N LEU A 405 -13.12 -5.01 23.62
CA LEU A 405 -14.07 -5.54 24.62
C LEU A 405 -13.33 -6.14 25.82
N LYS A 406 -14.05 -6.42 26.89
CA LYS A 406 -13.50 -7.01 28.13
C LYS A 406 -12.84 -8.38 27.93
N ASN A 407 -13.25 -9.14 26.91
CA ASN A 407 -12.65 -10.42 26.55
C ASN A 407 -11.36 -10.28 25.73
N GLY A 408 -10.90 -9.06 25.46
CA GLY A 408 -9.71 -8.76 24.68
C GLY A 408 -9.93 -8.70 23.16
N LYS A 409 -11.14 -8.92 22.67
CA LYS A 409 -11.46 -8.77 21.25
C LYS A 409 -11.35 -7.30 20.82
N CYS A 410 -10.56 -7.04 19.79
CA CYS A 410 -10.31 -5.71 19.24
C CYS A 410 -11.05 -5.48 17.93
N TYR A 411 -11.57 -4.26 17.77
CA TYR A 411 -12.16 -3.73 16.54
C TYR A 411 -11.31 -2.57 16.05
N PHE A 412 -11.04 -2.57 14.74
CA PHE A 412 -10.11 -1.64 14.12
C PHE A 412 -10.82 -0.75 13.11
N PRO A 413 -10.26 0.44 12.80
CA PRO A 413 -10.70 1.24 11.66
C PRO A 413 -10.62 0.43 10.37
N LEU A 414 -11.53 0.67 9.45
CA LEU A 414 -11.64 -0.13 8.24
C LEU A 414 -10.93 0.53 7.07
N ASN A 415 -9.86 -0.12 6.64
CA ASN A 415 -9.24 0.17 5.35
C ASN A 415 -9.67 -0.84 4.27
N ASN A 416 -10.22 -2.00 4.67
CA ASN A 416 -10.63 -3.09 3.79
C ASN A 416 -11.98 -3.68 4.22
N VAL A 417 -12.62 -4.46 3.34
CA VAL A 417 -13.86 -5.19 3.65
C VAL A 417 -13.51 -6.41 4.50
N VAL A 418 -13.45 -6.23 5.82
CA VAL A 418 -13.13 -7.29 6.80
C VAL A 418 -14.23 -7.40 7.82
N SER A 419 -14.63 -8.60 8.22
CA SER A 419 -15.62 -8.81 9.28
C SER A 419 -15.01 -8.64 10.67
N ALA A 420 -15.90 -8.46 11.68
CA ALA A 420 -15.54 -8.32 13.09
C ALA A 420 -14.64 -9.44 13.66
N ASN A 421 -14.58 -10.60 12.99
CA ASN A 421 -13.85 -11.78 13.46
C ASN A 421 -12.46 -11.94 12.83
N VAL A 422 -11.96 -10.91 12.15
CA VAL A 422 -10.63 -10.89 11.55
C VAL A 422 -9.85 -9.70 12.11
N ILE A 423 -8.69 -9.96 12.69
CA ILE A 423 -7.72 -8.90 13.00
C ILE A 423 -6.98 -8.60 11.68
N PRO A 424 -7.08 -7.36 11.15
CA PRO A 424 -6.37 -7.01 9.93
C PRO A 424 -4.87 -7.30 10.03
N SER A 425 -4.27 -7.71 8.94
CA SER A 425 -2.83 -8.07 8.89
C SER A 425 -1.93 -6.99 9.46
N LEU A 426 -2.26 -5.72 9.19
CA LEU A 426 -1.53 -4.54 9.67
C LEU A 426 -1.40 -4.45 11.19
N TYR A 427 -2.36 -5.04 11.92
CA TYR A 427 -2.46 -4.92 13.38
C TYR A 427 -2.19 -6.23 14.12
N GLN A 428 -1.75 -7.28 13.44
CA GLN A 428 -1.41 -8.55 14.09
C GLN A 428 -0.07 -8.48 14.82
N ASN A 429 0.02 -9.10 16.00
CA ASN A 429 1.23 -9.12 16.83
C ASN A 429 1.82 -7.73 17.15
N ARG A 430 0.97 -6.68 17.22
CA ARG A 430 1.39 -5.31 17.55
C ARG A 430 1.21 -5.02 19.03
N ASP A 431 2.20 -4.34 19.59
CA ASP A 431 2.11 -3.81 20.95
C ASP A 431 1.21 -2.58 20.97
N GLY A 432 0.36 -2.48 21.98
CA GLY A 432 -0.61 -1.42 22.15
C GLY A 432 -0.75 -1.02 23.61
N MET A 433 -1.52 0.05 23.82
CA MET A 433 -1.93 0.52 25.16
C MET A 433 -3.44 0.75 25.18
N TYR A 434 -4.10 0.42 26.28
CA TYR A 434 -5.53 0.67 26.44
C TYR A 434 -5.86 1.29 27.80
N THR A 435 -7.06 1.86 27.90
CA THR A 435 -7.65 2.33 29.15
C THR A 435 -9.13 2.01 29.21
N ASP A 436 -9.58 1.55 30.38
CA ASP A 436 -11.00 1.27 30.67
C ASP A 436 -11.78 2.52 31.08
N ARG A 437 -11.12 3.66 31.14
CA ARG A 437 -11.71 4.88 31.63
C ARG A 437 -12.65 5.50 30.59
N ALA A 438 -13.93 5.57 30.91
CA ALA A 438 -14.95 6.14 30.02
C ALA A 438 -14.84 7.67 29.87
N LYS A 439 -14.56 8.39 30.99
CA LYS A 439 -14.42 9.86 30.99
C LYS A 439 -12.99 10.27 31.29
N LYS A 440 -12.51 11.32 30.61
CA LYS A 440 -11.12 11.80 30.75
C LYS A 440 -10.12 10.64 30.55
N PHE A 441 -10.41 9.75 29.60
CA PHE A 441 -9.63 8.54 29.28
C PHE A 441 -8.17 8.90 28.96
N TYR A 442 -7.91 10.08 28.38
CA TYR A 442 -6.57 10.61 28.12
C TYR A 442 -5.69 10.80 29.38
N LYS A 443 -6.25 10.65 30.58
CA LYS A 443 -5.51 10.72 31.85
C LYS A 443 -5.03 9.36 32.36
N GLY A 444 -5.35 8.27 31.66
CA GLY A 444 -5.01 6.92 32.12
C GLY A 444 -5.75 6.50 33.42
N PRO A 445 -5.32 5.45 34.09
CA PRO A 445 -4.11 4.67 33.78
C PRO A 445 -4.18 3.95 32.45
N PHE A 446 -2.99 3.69 31.87
CA PHE A 446 -2.85 2.93 30.62
C PHE A 446 -2.23 1.57 30.91
N THR A 447 -2.76 0.54 30.29
CA THR A 447 -2.29 -0.84 30.38
C THR A 447 -1.77 -1.27 29.00
N THR A 448 -0.61 -1.89 28.97
CA THR A 448 -0.05 -2.45 27.74
C THR A 448 -0.74 -3.76 27.38
N PHE A 449 -0.88 -4.03 26.10
CA PHE A 449 -1.38 -5.30 25.57
C PHE A 449 -0.66 -5.62 24.24
N LYS A 450 -0.89 -6.80 23.75
CA LYS A 450 -0.45 -7.21 22.41
C LYS A 450 -1.63 -7.78 21.65
N THR A 451 -1.82 -7.35 20.42
CA THR A 451 -2.85 -7.92 19.54
C THR A 451 -2.52 -9.35 19.18
N ALA A 452 -3.52 -10.18 19.01
CA ALA A 452 -3.32 -11.57 18.60
C ALA A 452 -2.77 -11.63 17.17
N GLY A 453 -1.94 -12.63 16.90
CA GLY A 453 -1.55 -13.04 15.55
C GLY A 453 -2.43 -14.18 15.05
N SER A 454 -2.48 -14.38 13.74
CA SER A 454 -3.10 -15.53 13.12
C SER A 454 -2.10 -16.68 12.92
N LYS A 455 -2.64 -17.89 12.71
CA LYS A 455 -1.86 -19.09 12.30
C LYS A 455 -1.96 -19.27 10.79
N ALA A 456 -1.06 -20.06 10.22
CA ALA A 456 -1.11 -20.39 8.80
C ALA A 456 -2.42 -21.09 8.38
N SER A 457 -3.03 -21.85 9.30
CA SER A 457 -4.34 -22.49 9.11
C SER A 457 -5.52 -21.54 9.04
N ASP A 458 -5.37 -20.31 9.52
CA ASP A 458 -6.43 -19.30 9.51
C ASP A 458 -6.44 -18.54 8.17
N ASN A 459 -5.28 -18.44 7.52
CA ASN A 459 -5.03 -17.70 6.29
C ASN A 459 -4.73 -18.69 5.16
N VAL A 460 -5.77 -19.17 4.52
CA VAL A 460 -5.67 -20.22 3.51
C VAL A 460 -6.15 -19.72 2.17
N GLU A 461 -5.30 -19.88 1.15
CA GLU A 461 -5.74 -19.88 -0.24
C GLU A 461 -5.80 -21.31 -0.75
N LYS A 462 -7.02 -21.79 -1.00
CA LYS A 462 -7.30 -23.12 -1.58
C LYS A 462 -7.76 -22.95 -3.01
N VAL A 463 -7.05 -23.58 -3.93
CA VAL A 463 -7.37 -23.57 -5.36
C VAL A 463 -7.74 -24.98 -5.82
N THR A 464 -8.87 -25.12 -6.49
CA THR A 464 -9.26 -26.35 -7.17
C THR A 464 -9.25 -26.11 -8.67
N ILE A 465 -8.57 -26.97 -9.43
CA ILE A 465 -8.43 -26.86 -10.88
C ILE A 465 -8.97 -28.15 -11.50
N ASP A 466 -10.00 -28.02 -12.31
CA ASP A 466 -10.46 -29.08 -13.21
C ASP A 466 -10.06 -28.72 -14.64
N ALA A 467 -9.26 -29.58 -15.28
CA ALA A 467 -8.71 -29.34 -16.60
C ALA A 467 -9.06 -30.51 -17.56
N THR A 468 -9.37 -30.16 -18.81
CA THR A 468 -9.58 -31.13 -19.90
C THR A 468 -8.80 -30.68 -21.13
N ILE A 469 -8.39 -31.65 -21.95
CA ILE A 469 -7.66 -31.39 -23.20
C ILE A 469 -8.61 -31.61 -24.39
N THR A 470 -8.76 -30.59 -25.22
CA THR A 470 -9.48 -30.64 -26.49
C THR A 470 -8.67 -30.00 -27.58
N ASP A 471 -8.31 -30.72 -28.62
CA ASP A 471 -7.53 -30.23 -29.79
C ASP A 471 -6.20 -29.51 -29.40
N GLY A 472 -5.56 -30.00 -28.33
CA GLY A 472 -4.29 -29.41 -27.84
C GLY A 472 -4.45 -28.14 -26.99
N ILE A 473 -5.69 -27.77 -26.68
CA ILE A 473 -6.03 -26.63 -25.79
C ILE A 473 -6.46 -27.20 -24.43
N LEU A 474 -6.01 -26.55 -23.36
CA LEU A 474 -6.52 -26.81 -22.01
C LEU A 474 -7.76 -25.95 -21.74
N ASN A 475 -8.89 -26.62 -21.44
CA ASN A 475 -10.06 -25.99 -20.86
C ASN A 475 -9.95 -26.11 -19.36
N ILE A 476 -9.92 -24.99 -18.66
CA ILE A 476 -9.62 -24.91 -17.22
C ILE A 476 -10.79 -24.25 -16.50
N LYS A 477 -11.33 -24.96 -15.50
CA LYS A 477 -12.21 -24.37 -14.49
C LYS A 477 -11.44 -24.31 -13.19
N ARG A 478 -11.18 -23.10 -12.68
CA ARG A 478 -10.43 -22.86 -11.44
C ARG A 478 -11.32 -22.15 -10.43
N GLN A 479 -11.42 -22.72 -9.23
CA GLN A 479 -12.10 -22.13 -8.10
C GLN A 479 -11.08 -21.79 -7.02
N ASN A 480 -11.08 -20.53 -6.58
CA ASN A 480 -10.27 -20.03 -5.48
C ASN A 480 -11.17 -19.82 -4.26
N THR A 481 -10.72 -20.31 -3.12
CA THR A 481 -11.37 -20.17 -1.81
C THR A 481 -10.36 -19.59 -0.85
N THR A 482 -10.63 -18.40 -0.31
CA THR A 482 -9.69 -17.69 0.58
C THR A 482 -10.30 -17.44 1.95
N THR A 483 -9.48 -17.56 2.99
CA THR A 483 -9.87 -17.33 4.40
C THR A 483 -8.90 -16.36 5.10
N GLY A 484 -9.29 -15.86 6.26
CA GLY A 484 -8.46 -15.00 7.09
C GLY A 484 -7.99 -13.72 6.38
N CYS A 485 -6.74 -13.37 6.57
CA CYS A 485 -6.13 -12.18 5.96
C CYS A 485 -5.90 -12.32 4.44
N GLU A 486 -5.89 -13.54 3.88
CA GLU A 486 -5.82 -13.73 2.43
C GLU A 486 -7.03 -13.13 1.70
N LYS A 487 -8.12 -12.80 2.39
CA LYS A 487 -9.28 -12.10 1.83
C LYS A 487 -9.05 -10.59 1.65
N GLU A 488 -8.08 -10.03 2.38
CA GLU A 488 -7.83 -8.58 2.36
C GLU A 488 -7.52 -8.10 0.94
N GLY A 489 -8.26 -7.11 0.49
CA GLY A 489 -8.14 -6.59 -0.87
C GLY A 489 -8.83 -7.40 -1.96
N LEU A 490 -8.97 -8.74 -1.84
CA LEU A 490 -9.59 -9.57 -2.87
C LEU A 490 -11.09 -9.31 -3.01
N ILE A 491 -11.78 -9.17 -1.87
CA ILE A 491 -13.24 -8.93 -1.84
C ILE A 491 -13.60 -7.67 -2.63
N SER A 492 -12.91 -6.56 -2.39
CA SER A 492 -13.14 -5.30 -3.10
C SER A 492 -12.62 -5.31 -4.55
N THR A 493 -11.64 -6.17 -4.84
CA THR A 493 -11.06 -6.29 -6.18
C THR A 493 -12.00 -7.01 -7.15
N TYR A 494 -12.62 -8.12 -6.72
CA TYR A 494 -13.40 -8.98 -7.61
C TYR A 494 -14.92 -8.86 -7.44
N SER A 495 -15.39 -8.05 -6.49
CA SER A 495 -16.81 -7.85 -6.25
C SER A 495 -17.25 -6.46 -6.64
N THR A 496 -18.48 -6.35 -7.16
CA THR A 496 -19.12 -5.04 -7.27
C THR A 496 -19.62 -4.59 -5.89
N ARG A 497 -19.75 -3.29 -5.72
CA ARG A 497 -20.29 -2.74 -4.48
C ARG A 497 -21.72 -3.19 -4.21
N GLU A 498 -22.56 -3.24 -5.23
CA GLU A 498 -23.95 -3.65 -5.10
C GLU A 498 -24.06 -5.12 -4.72
N ASP A 499 -23.19 -6.00 -5.24
CA ASP A 499 -23.15 -7.42 -4.85
C ASP A 499 -22.75 -7.58 -3.38
N LEU A 500 -21.75 -6.80 -2.91
CA LEU A 500 -21.35 -6.76 -1.50
C LEU A 500 -22.49 -6.28 -0.60
N VAL A 501 -23.15 -5.18 -0.98
CA VAL A 501 -24.31 -4.66 -0.23
C VAL A 501 -25.42 -5.71 -0.16
N LYS A 502 -25.72 -6.38 -1.25
CA LYS A 502 -26.72 -7.43 -1.28
C LYS A 502 -26.36 -8.64 -0.41
N ALA A 503 -25.09 -9.09 -0.45
CA ALA A 503 -24.63 -10.22 0.33
C ALA A 503 -24.57 -9.91 1.84
N TRP A 504 -23.86 -8.85 2.22
CA TRP A 504 -23.65 -8.46 3.61
C TRP A 504 -24.87 -7.78 4.25
N GLY A 505 -25.80 -7.26 3.43
CA GLY A 505 -27.00 -6.57 3.87
C GLY A 505 -28.11 -7.49 4.40
N LYS A 506 -28.07 -8.79 4.06
CA LYS A 506 -29.13 -9.75 4.43
C LYS A 506 -29.53 -9.71 5.91
N PRO A 507 -28.58 -9.74 6.89
CA PRO A 507 -28.92 -9.70 8.32
C PRO A 507 -29.60 -8.39 8.76
N TYR A 508 -29.50 -7.35 7.93
CA TYR A 508 -30.00 -6.01 8.20
C TYR A 508 -31.21 -5.63 7.34
N GLU A 509 -31.74 -6.54 6.54
CA GLU A 509 -32.81 -6.25 5.57
C GLU A 509 -32.41 -5.10 4.62
N VAL A 510 -31.17 -5.13 4.12
CA VAL A 510 -30.60 -4.22 3.14
C VAL A 510 -30.36 -5.00 1.85
N THR A 511 -30.89 -4.52 0.75
CA THR A 511 -30.78 -5.15 -0.59
C THR A 511 -30.05 -4.28 -1.59
N THR A 512 -30.08 -2.96 -1.36
CA THR A 512 -29.44 -1.96 -2.24
C THR A 512 -28.74 -0.88 -1.43
N SER A 513 -27.83 -0.17 -2.04
CA SER A 513 -27.15 0.98 -1.41
C SER A 513 -28.14 2.06 -0.96
N SER A 514 -29.30 2.20 -1.63
CA SER A 514 -30.34 3.17 -1.24
C SER A 514 -31.02 2.83 0.09
N ASP A 515 -31.04 1.56 0.49
CA ASP A 515 -31.61 1.15 1.79
C ASP A 515 -30.77 1.66 2.97
N ILE A 516 -29.50 1.92 2.75
CA ILE A 516 -28.56 2.40 3.78
C ILE A 516 -28.73 3.90 4.03
N TYR A 517 -29.10 4.66 2.98
CA TYR A 517 -29.16 6.12 3.01
C TYR A 517 -30.49 6.68 2.55
N ASN A 518 -30.97 7.73 3.20
CA ASN A 518 -32.13 8.53 2.78
C ASN A 518 -31.77 9.47 1.60
N TYR A 519 -31.23 8.95 0.52
CA TYR A 519 -31.08 9.76 -0.71
C TYR A 519 -32.42 9.90 -1.42
N LYS A 520 -32.56 10.98 -2.17
CA LYS A 520 -33.62 11.06 -3.18
C LYS A 520 -33.43 9.86 -4.11
N GLU A 521 -34.46 9.07 -4.28
CA GLU A 521 -34.42 7.79 -5.01
C GLU A 521 -33.83 7.94 -6.43
N SER A 522 -34.09 9.07 -7.09
CA SER A 522 -33.54 9.40 -8.42
C SER A 522 -32.01 9.56 -8.43
N GLU A 523 -31.42 10.19 -7.41
CA GLU A 523 -29.96 10.38 -7.32
C GLU A 523 -29.23 9.09 -6.97
N ALA A 524 -29.78 8.32 -6.04
CA ALA A 524 -29.24 7.02 -5.67
C ALA A 524 -29.25 6.05 -6.88
N LYS A 525 -30.34 6.03 -7.63
CA LYS A 525 -30.49 5.21 -8.84
C LYS A 525 -29.51 5.63 -9.94
N ALA A 526 -29.34 6.95 -10.18
CA ALA A 526 -28.39 7.44 -11.18
C ALA A 526 -26.95 7.02 -10.85
N ARG A 527 -26.53 7.21 -9.61
CA ARG A 527 -25.19 6.80 -9.14
C ARG A 527 -24.98 5.28 -9.19
N ALA A 528 -25.99 4.48 -8.81
CA ALA A 528 -25.91 3.03 -8.90
C ALA A 528 -25.76 2.56 -10.35
N THR A 529 -26.49 3.18 -11.30
CA THR A 529 -26.38 2.87 -12.73
C THR A 529 -24.99 3.21 -13.28
N GLU A 530 -24.47 4.41 -12.98
CA GLU A 530 -23.12 4.82 -13.40
C GLU A 530 -22.04 3.85 -12.90
N ARG A 531 -22.13 3.42 -11.63
CA ARG A 531 -21.20 2.44 -11.06
C ARG A 531 -21.33 1.08 -11.73
N ALA A 532 -22.55 0.58 -11.92
CA ALA A 532 -22.78 -0.70 -12.55
C ALA A 532 -22.18 -0.77 -13.97
N GLU A 533 -22.29 0.32 -14.74
CA GLU A 533 -21.66 0.39 -16.07
C GLU A 533 -20.13 0.38 -15.98
N LYS A 534 -19.55 1.08 -15.02
CA LYS A 534 -18.09 1.04 -14.78
C LYS A 534 -17.64 -0.36 -14.34
N ASP A 535 -18.34 -0.98 -13.42
CA ASP A 535 -18.00 -2.30 -12.88
C ASP A 535 -18.07 -3.41 -13.95
N LYS A 536 -19.00 -3.32 -14.91
CA LYS A 536 -19.07 -4.22 -16.07
C LYS A 536 -17.80 -4.23 -16.92
N GLN A 537 -17.06 -3.14 -16.97
CA GLN A 537 -15.80 -3.04 -17.70
C GLN A 537 -14.61 -3.45 -16.83
N VAL A 538 -14.56 -2.98 -15.60
CA VAL A 538 -13.41 -3.12 -14.70
C VAL A 538 -13.27 -4.52 -14.14
N ILE A 539 -14.37 -5.17 -13.73
CA ILE A 539 -14.29 -6.51 -13.11
C ILE A 539 -13.77 -7.58 -14.08
N PRO A 540 -14.28 -7.68 -15.33
CA PRO A 540 -13.71 -8.63 -16.31
C PRO A 540 -12.24 -8.40 -16.60
N GLU A 541 -11.80 -7.14 -16.67
CA GLU A 541 -10.39 -6.79 -16.86
C GLU A 541 -9.52 -7.25 -15.68
N ARG A 542 -10.00 -7.10 -14.44
CA ARG A 542 -9.31 -7.57 -13.24
C ARG A 542 -9.15 -9.09 -13.23
N PHE A 543 -10.19 -9.84 -13.59
CA PHE A 543 -10.10 -11.29 -13.75
C PHE A 543 -9.14 -11.69 -14.88
N SER A 544 -9.13 -10.97 -15.99
CA SER A 544 -8.17 -11.20 -17.08
C SER A 544 -6.71 -10.98 -16.63
N LYS A 545 -6.45 -9.92 -15.88
CA LYS A 545 -5.13 -9.65 -15.30
C LYS A 545 -4.73 -10.70 -14.28
N GLU A 546 -5.65 -11.17 -13.46
CA GLU A 546 -5.44 -12.24 -12.48
C GLU A 546 -5.05 -13.56 -13.15
N ILE A 547 -5.80 -14.01 -14.16
CA ILE A 547 -5.50 -15.22 -14.92
C ILE A 547 -4.11 -15.10 -15.59
N LYS A 548 -3.82 -13.94 -16.17
CA LYS A 548 -2.50 -13.67 -16.77
C LYS A 548 -1.37 -13.74 -15.73
N ALA A 549 -1.56 -13.13 -14.57
CA ALA A 549 -0.57 -13.16 -13.49
C ALA A 549 -0.36 -14.58 -12.93
N TYR A 550 -1.44 -15.35 -12.80
CA TYR A 550 -1.39 -16.74 -12.30
C TYR A 550 -0.56 -17.65 -13.21
N HIS A 551 -0.68 -17.52 -14.52
CA HIS A 551 -0.01 -18.40 -15.50
C HIS A 551 1.21 -17.76 -16.18
N ASP A 552 1.53 -16.50 -15.89
CA ASP A 552 2.46 -15.68 -16.68
C ASP A 552 2.13 -15.67 -18.19
N ARG A 553 0.84 -15.81 -18.48
CA ARG A 553 0.30 -15.93 -19.83
C ARG A 553 -1.16 -15.52 -19.89
N ALA A 554 -1.54 -14.78 -20.91
CA ALA A 554 -2.93 -14.46 -21.15
C ALA A 554 -3.74 -15.71 -21.52
N ALA A 555 -4.97 -15.80 -21.06
CA ALA A 555 -5.90 -16.81 -21.54
C ALA A 555 -6.23 -16.59 -23.03
N MET A 556 -6.36 -17.67 -23.79
CA MET A 556 -6.82 -17.61 -25.18
C MET A 556 -8.27 -17.09 -25.25
N LYS A 557 -9.09 -17.52 -24.28
CA LYS A 557 -10.49 -17.12 -24.14
C LYS A 557 -10.92 -17.27 -22.68
N ILE A 558 -11.62 -16.29 -22.14
CA ILE A 558 -12.32 -16.40 -20.86
C ILE A 558 -13.79 -16.69 -21.17
N ASN A 559 -14.29 -17.82 -20.69
CA ASN A 559 -15.67 -18.26 -20.91
C ASN A 559 -16.62 -17.66 -19.88
N ALA A 560 -16.22 -17.69 -18.59
CA ALA A 560 -17.01 -17.15 -17.49
C ALA A 560 -16.13 -16.81 -16.28
N THR A 561 -16.61 -15.84 -15.49
CA THR A 561 -16.09 -15.53 -14.16
C THR A 561 -17.26 -15.27 -13.22
N SER A 562 -17.15 -15.71 -11.97
CA SER A 562 -18.17 -15.49 -10.94
C SER A 562 -17.55 -15.35 -9.56
N VAL A 563 -18.22 -14.58 -8.70
CA VAL A 563 -17.99 -14.64 -7.25
C VAL A 563 -19.09 -15.50 -6.66
N ASP A 564 -18.71 -16.58 -6.00
CA ASP A 564 -19.62 -17.60 -5.49
C ASP A 564 -19.95 -17.38 -4.01
N ASN A 565 -19.05 -16.71 -3.26
CA ASN A 565 -19.28 -16.31 -1.87
C ASN A 565 -18.52 -14.99 -1.58
N TYR A 566 -19.19 -14.02 -1.00
CA TYR A 566 -18.72 -12.65 -0.74
C TYR A 566 -18.13 -12.45 0.66
N ALA A 567 -17.75 -13.51 1.34
CA ALA A 567 -17.10 -13.50 2.66
C ALA A 567 -17.94 -12.88 3.81
N GLU A 568 -19.26 -12.81 3.69
CA GLU A 568 -20.11 -12.30 4.77
C GLU A 568 -19.93 -13.13 6.06
N ASN A 569 -19.96 -12.47 7.23
CA ASN A 569 -19.79 -13.09 8.55
C ASN A 569 -18.55 -13.99 8.69
N ASN A 570 -17.43 -13.55 8.09
CA ASN A 570 -16.16 -14.28 8.11
C ASN A 570 -16.19 -15.65 7.36
N THR A 571 -17.17 -15.89 6.51
CA THR A 571 -17.12 -17.03 5.59
C THR A 571 -15.98 -16.88 4.58
N PRO A 572 -15.54 -17.93 3.90
CA PRO A 572 -14.53 -17.81 2.86
C PRO A 572 -14.98 -16.87 1.73
N PHE A 573 -14.05 -16.15 1.12
CA PHE A 573 -14.27 -15.52 -0.17
C PHE A 573 -14.03 -16.54 -1.27
N VAL A 574 -15.01 -16.74 -2.16
CA VAL A 574 -14.94 -17.78 -3.20
C VAL A 574 -15.25 -17.18 -4.57
N TYR A 575 -14.35 -17.42 -5.51
CA TYR A 575 -14.59 -17.06 -6.91
C TYR A 575 -14.17 -18.18 -7.88
N THR A 576 -14.81 -18.22 -9.04
CA THR A 576 -14.56 -19.22 -10.08
C THR A 576 -14.23 -18.51 -11.39
N THR A 577 -13.24 -19.04 -12.10
CA THR A 577 -12.85 -18.63 -13.45
C THR A 577 -12.88 -19.84 -14.38
N ASP A 578 -13.47 -19.69 -15.57
CA ASP A 578 -13.55 -20.69 -16.63
C ASP A 578 -12.92 -20.09 -17.90
N TYR A 579 -11.86 -20.73 -18.39
CA TYR A 579 -11.06 -20.18 -19.50
C TYR A 579 -10.29 -21.25 -20.26
N GLN A 580 -9.77 -20.86 -21.42
CA GLN A 580 -8.98 -21.71 -22.32
C GLN A 580 -7.53 -21.21 -22.39
N MET A 581 -6.59 -22.15 -22.31
CA MET A 581 -5.15 -21.89 -22.43
C MET A 581 -4.55 -22.72 -23.55
N ASP A 582 -3.84 -22.06 -24.45
CA ASP A 582 -3.00 -22.68 -25.46
C ASP A 582 -1.53 -22.83 -25.01
N GLY A 583 -0.74 -23.53 -25.80
CA GLY A 583 0.72 -23.68 -25.59
C GLY A 583 1.15 -24.51 -24.38
N LEU A 584 0.22 -24.99 -23.54
CA LEU A 584 0.48 -25.86 -22.40
C LEU A 584 0.44 -27.36 -22.78
N VAL A 585 -0.12 -27.70 -23.92
CA VAL A 585 -0.16 -29.05 -24.48
C VAL A 585 0.58 -29.08 -25.83
N LYS A 586 1.59 -29.93 -25.94
CA LYS A 586 2.38 -30.09 -27.17
C LYS A 586 2.30 -31.53 -27.68
N LYS A 587 2.16 -31.71 -28.99
CA LYS A 587 2.25 -33.05 -29.63
C LYS A 587 3.72 -33.45 -29.76
N ALA A 588 4.06 -34.66 -29.33
CA ALA A 588 5.37 -35.30 -29.48
C ALA A 588 5.17 -36.65 -30.20
N GLY A 589 5.17 -36.65 -31.51
CA GLY A 589 4.71 -37.80 -32.31
C GLY A 589 3.24 -38.08 -32.06
N ARG A 590 2.93 -39.29 -31.57
CA ARG A 590 1.56 -39.69 -31.18
C ARG A 590 1.19 -39.35 -29.74
N ASN A 591 2.17 -38.89 -28.93
CA ASN A 591 1.97 -38.57 -27.52
C ASN A 591 1.65 -37.09 -27.33
N LEU A 592 1.14 -36.77 -26.12
CA LEU A 592 0.98 -35.35 -25.67
C LEU A 592 1.92 -35.09 -24.50
N VAL A 593 2.57 -33.93 -24.52
CA VAL A 593 3.34 -33.40 -23.41
C VAL A 593 2.55 -32.25 -22.79
N VAL A 594 2.18 -32.37 -21.52
CA VAL A 594 1.40 -31.38 -20.80
C VAL A 594 2.28 -30.70 -19.75
N SER A 595 2.40 -29.37 -19.80
CA SER A 595 3.14 -28.54 -18.84
C SER A 595 2.31 -28.36 -17.56
N VAL A 596 2.19 -29.43 -16.77
CA VAL A 596 1.33 -29.45 -15.59
C VAL A 596 1.79 -28.49 -14.49
N GLY A 597 3.11 -28.27 -14.36
CA GLY A 597 3.65 -27.37 -13.36
C GLY A 597 3.17 -25.92 -13.50
N GLN A 598 2.87 -25.45 -14.73
CA GLN A 598 2.34 -24.10 -14.98
C GLN A 598 0.89 -23.92 -14.54
N LEU A 599 0.21 -24.99 -14.06
CA LEU A 599 -1.14 -24.91 -13.51
C LEU A 599 -1.18 -24.57 -12.01
N PHE A 600 -0.02 -24.43 -11.35
CA PHE A 600 0.05 -24.20 -9.89
C PHE A 600 0.38 -22.74 -9.50
N GLY A 601 0.20 -21.82 -10.44
CA GLY A 601 0.51 -20.40 -10.25
C GLY A 601 2.00 -20.10 -10.27
N GLN A 602 2.31 -18.81 -10.38
CA GLN A 602 3.69 -18.35 -10.36
C GLN A 602 4.33 -18.59 -9.00
N GLN A 603 5.58 -19.04 -9.00
CA GLN A 603 6.36 -19.27 -7.78
C GLN A 603 7.53 -18.29 -7.72
N THR A 604 7.85 -17.85 -6.51
CA THR A 604 8.96 -16.93 -6.29
C THR A 604 10.29 -17.58 -6.65
N HIS A 605 11.05 -16.94 -7.52
CA HIS A 605 12.42 -17.31 -7.86
C HIS A 605 13.38 -16.29 -7.25
N ILE A 606 14.38 -16.79 -6.52
CA ILE A 606 15.41 -15.96 -5.90
C ILE A 606 16.73 -16.19 -6.60
N GLU A 607 17.27 -15.16 -7.24
CA GLU A 607 18.49 -15.27 -8.06
C GLU A 607 19.66 -14.47 -7.50
N GLY A 608 20.86 -14.82 -7.99
CA GLY A 608 22.07 -14.05 -7.81
C GLY A 608 22.40 -13.72 -6.37
N LYS A 609 22.60 -12.44 -6.08
CA LYS A 609 22.99 -11.96 -4.74
C LYS A 609 21.85 -12.05 -3.72
N ASP A 610 20.60 -12.04 -4.16
CA ASP A 610 19.43 -12.12 -3.28
C ASP A 610 19.29 -13.51 -2.63
N ARG A 611 20.07 -14.49 -3.08
CA ARG A 611 20.24 -15.78 -2.41
C ARG A 611 21.01 -15.68 -1.08
N LYS A 612 21.71 -14.57 -0.84
CA LYS A 612 22.34 -14.25 0.44
C LYS A 612 21.46 -13.26 1.20
N ARG A 613 21.29 -13.51 2.49
CA ARG A 613 20.44 -12.70 3.34
C ARG A 613 20.98 -12.62 4.75
N ASP A 614 21.05 -11.43 5.31
CA ASP A 614 21.44 -11.14 6.69
C ASP A 614 20.30 -10.52 7.52
N ALA A 615 19.21 -10.08 6.89
CA ALA A 615 18.02 -9.61 7.55
C ALA A 615 16.96 -10.71 7.73
N ASP A 616 16.22 -10.69 8.85
CA ASP A 616 15.11 -11.61 9.10
C ASP A 616 14.06 -11.55 7.99
N LEU A 617 13.33 -12.63 7.79
CA LEU A 617 12.12 -12.58 6.96
C LEU A 617 10.96 -12.10 7.82
N ILE A 618 10.21 -11.14 7.30
CA ILE A 618 8.99 -10.63 7.92
C ILE A 618 7.87 -10.71 6.89
N PHE A 619 6.89 -11.57 7.15
CA PHE A 619 5.67 -11.71 6.38
C PHE A 619 4.55 -10.92 7.05
N ASP A 620 3.57 -10.47 6.27
CA ASP A 620 2.39 -9.80 6.83
C ASP A 620 1.64 -10.71 7.79
N PHE A 621 1.56 -12.01 7.47
CA PHE A 621 0.97 -13.06 8.31
C PHE A 621 1.44 -14.46 7.86
N PRO A 622 1.37 -15.48 8.73
CA PRO A 622 1.55 -16.88 8.35
C PRO A 622 0.44 -17.34 7.41
N ARG A 623 0.75 -18.18 6.40
CA ARG A 623 -0.23 -18.51 5.35
C ARG A 623 -0.05 -19.90 4.76
N THR A 624 -1.14 -20.43 4.19
CA THR A 624 -1.18 -21.73 3.53
C THR A 624 -1.73 -21.57 2.11
N TYR A 625 -1.03 -22.13 1.14
CA TYR A 625 -1.47 -22.28 -0.24
C TYR A 625 -1.68 -23.76 -0.51
N THR A 626 -2.90 -24.15 -0.90
CA THR A 626 -3.24 -25.51 -1.25
C THR A 626 -3.85 -25.54 -2.63
N VAL A 627 -3.30 -26.34 -3.54
CA VAL A 627 -3.85 -26.51 -4.89
C VAL A 627 -4.15 -27.99 -5.13
N THR A 628 -5.37 -28.30 -5.55
CA THR A 628 -5.76 -29.62 -6.08
C THR A 628 -6.05 -29.49 -7.58
N MET A 629 -5.21 -30.10 -8.40
CA MET A 629 -5.36 -30.10 -9.85
C MET A 629 -5.84 -31.46 -10.31
N ASN A 630 -6.93 -31.50 -11.07
CA ASN A 630 -7.55 -32.66 -11.68
C ASN A 630 -7.47 -32.50 -13.21
N LEU A 631 -6.54 -33.20 -13.86
CA LEU A 631 -6.46 -33.24 -15.32
C LEU A 631 -7.12 -34.53 -15.83
N THR A 632 -8.21 -34.43 -16.57
CA THR A 632 -8.85 -35.57 -17.23
C THR A 632 -7.93 -36.09 -18.32
N ILE A 633 -7.56 -37.35 -18.21
CA ILE A 633 -6.76 -38.07 -19.22
C ILE A 633 -7.68 -38.48 -20.35
N PRO A 634 -7.42 -38.09 -21.63
CA PRO A 634 -8.27 -38.57 -22.73
C PRO A 634 -8.25 -40.11 -22.83
N SER A 635 -9.37 -40.73 -23.19
CA SER A 635 -9.58 -42.17 -23.10
C SER A 635 -8.58 -43.02 -23.88
N ASP A 636 -7.98 -42.45 -24.91
CA ASP A 636 -6.98 -43.09 -25.77
C ASP A 636 -5.53 -42.83 -25.32
N TYR A 637 -5.34 -42.26 -24.09
CA TYR A 637 -4.04 -42.00 -23.51
C TYR A 637 -3.90 -42.57 -22.10
N SER A 638 -2.65 -42.79 -21.70
CA SER A 638 -2.28 -43.26 -20.36
C SER A 638 -1.02 -42.51 -19.85
N ILE A 639 -0.79 -42.54 -18.55
CA ILE A 639 0.40 -42.00 -17.91
C ILE A 639 1.24 -43.13 -17.33
N ALA A 640 2.53 -43.17 -17.66
CA ALA A 640 3.43 -44.14 -17.07
C ALA A 640 3.67 -43.83 -15.59
N PRO A 641 3.56 -44.79 -14.65
CA PRO A 641 3.71 -44.58 -13.22
C PRO A 641 5.03 -43.91 -12.83
N GLU A 642 6.14 -44.20 -13.52
CA GLU A 642 7.46 -43.62 -13.31
C GLU A 642 7.48 -42.11 -13.58
N SER A 643 6.63 -41.60 -14.45
CA SER A 643 6.46 -40.17 -14.72
C SER A 643 5.90 -39.39 -13.54
N LEU A 644 5.17 -40.07 -12.63
CA LEU A 644 4.55 -39.44 -11.48
C LEU A 644 5.56 -39.20 -10.33
N GLN A 645 6.63 -40.00 -10.26
CA GLN A 645 7.61 -39.91 -9.17
C GLN A 645 8.28 -38.53 -9.11
N LYS A 646 8.56 -37.95 -10.29
CA LYS A 646 9.17 -36.60 -10.38
C LYS A 646 8.27 -35.45 -9.88
N LEU A 647 6.98 -35.74 -9.76
CA LEU A 647 5.97 -34.78 -9.29
C LEU A 647 5.79 -34.81 -7.77
N ASN A 648 6.50 -35.71 -7.06
CA ASN A 648 6.37 -35.84 -5.62
C ASN A 648 7.53 -35.14 -4.93
N ASN A 649 7.21 -34.19 -4.06
CA ASN A 649 8.15 -33.44 -3.26
C ASN A 649 7.74 -33.44 -1.80
N ASN A 650 8.72 -33.34 -0.90
CA ASN A 650 8.46 -33.24 0.53
C ASN A 650 9.58 -32.45 1.21
N ILE A 651 9.28 -31.21 1.55
CA ILE A 651 10.11 -30.37 2.44
C ILE A 651 9.22 -30.00 3.61
N ASP A 652 9.63 -30.36 4.82
CA ASP A 652 8.92 -29.99 6.03
C ASP A 652 9.92 -29.67 7.14
N ASN A 653 9.81 -28.48 7.71
CA ASN A 653 10.62 -28.02 8.83
C ASN A 653 9.81 -27.07 9.73
N GLU A 654 10.45 -26.51 10.75
CA GLU A 654 9.82 -25.61 11.72
C GLU A 654 9.16 -24.38 11.09
N TYR A 655 9.68 -23.89 9.94
CA TYR A 655 9.31 -22.59 9.35
C TYR A 655 8.41 -22.72 8.14
N VAL A 656 8.61 -23.76 7.34
CA VAL A 656 7.89 -23.94 6.06
C VAL A 656 7.55 -25.40 5.83
N ASN A 657 6.53 -25.60 4.98
CA ASN A 657 6.22 -26.89 4.39
C ASN A 657 6.04 -26.71 2.88
N PHE A 658 6.54 -27.65 2.10
CA PHE A 658 6.22 -27.79 0.69
C PHE A 658 6.07 -29.27 0.34
N THR A 659 4.88 -29.65 -0.03
CA THR A 659 4.56 -31.05 -0.36
C THR A 659 3.78 -31.11 -1.66
N THR A 660 4.19 -31.98 -2.57
CA THR A 660 3.41 -32.31 -3.76
C THR A 660 3.21 -33.80 -3.86
N LYS A 661 2.00 -34.25 -4.24
CA LYS A 661 1.65 -35.67 -4.42
C LYS A 661 0.85 -35.83 -5.69
N ALA A 662 1.33 -36.69 -6.58
CA ALA A 662 0.69 -37.00 -7.85
C ALA A 662 0.23 -38.45 -7.91
N GLN A 663 -0.99 -38.67 -8.38
CA GLN A 663 -1.58 -40.01 -8.60
C GLN A 663 -2.53 -39.98 -9.78
N VAL A 664 -2.72 -41.14 -10.41
CA VAL A 664 -3.81 -41.35 -11.36
C VAL A 664 -4.96 -42.03 -10.64
N ARG A 665 -6.13 -41.42 -10.67
CA ARG A 665 -7.35 -41.92 -10.06
C ARG A 665 -8.55 -41.57 -10.93
N ASP A 666 -9.42 -42.52 -11.15
CA ASP A 666 -10.71 -42.39 -11.89
C ASP A 666 -10.52 -41.69 -13.27
N GLY A 667 -9.48 -42.10 -14.03
CA GLY A 667 -9.18 -41.52 -15.34
C GLY A 667 -8.61 -40.09 -15.31
N LYS A 668 -8.22 -39.59 -14.12
CA LYS A 668 -7.64 -38.27 -13.96
C LYS A 668 -6.24 -38.35 -13.36
N LEU A 669 -5.35 -37.46 -13.81
CA LEU A 669 -4.16 -37.12 -13.06
C LEU A 669 -4.55 -36.11 -11.97
N VAL A 670 -4.40 -36.54 -10.73
CA VAL A 670 -4.64 -35.68 -9.54
C VAL A 670 -3.30 -35.30 -8.94
N ILE A 671 -3.05 -34.00 -8.81
CA ILE A 671 -1.87 -33.47 -8.12
C ILE A 671 -2.34 -32.57 -6.98
N ASN A 672 -1.92 -32.90 -5.76
CA ASN A 672 -2.07 -32.04 -4.60
C ASN A 672 -0.74 -31.30 -4.36
N PHE A 673 -0.81 -30.00 -4.10
CA PHE A 673 0.30 -29.09 -3.87
C PHE A 673 -0.01 -28.28 -2.61
N ASP A 674 0.81 -28.40 -1.59
CA ASP A 674 0.69 -27.67 -0.33
C ASP A 674 1.97 -26.89 -0.08
N LYS A 675 1.83 -25.58 0.18
CA LYS A 675 2.92 -24.66 0.50
C LYS A 675 2.54 -23.81 1.71
N VAL A 676 3.30 -23.90 2.79
CA VAL A 676 2.96 -23.28 4.06
C VAL A 676 4.12 -22.43 4.56
N TYR A 677 3.82 -21.19 4.93
CA TYR A 677 4.68 -20.31 5.73
C TYR A 677 4.14 -20.31 7.16
N LYS A 678 4.85 -20.98 8.08
CA LYS A 678 4.32 -21.29 9.42
C LYS A 678 4.43 -20.14 10.39
N GLN A 679 5.33 -19.19 10.15
CA GLN A 679 5.66 -18.10 11.07
C GLN A 679 5.68 -16.75 10.35
N GLN A 680 5.26 -15.69 11.05
CA GLN A 680 5.29 -14.31 10.54
C GLN A 680 6.73 -13.78 10.45
N ARG A 681 7.59 -14.11 11.44
CA ARG A 681 8.99 -13.71 11.46
C ARG A 681 9.90 -14.94 11.51
N ILE A 682 10.87 -14.99 10.60
CA ILE A 682 11.84 -16.09 10.51
C ILE A 682 13.25 -15.50 10.56
N PRO A 683 14.13 -15.98 11.46
CA PRO A 683 15.50 -15.47 11.56
C PRO A 683 16.29 -15.65 10.27
N ALA A 684 17.13 -14.67 9.91
CA ALA A 684 18.00 -14.71 8.73
C ALA A 684 18.86 -15.98 8.67
N ALA A 685 19.35 -16.48 9.82
CA ALA A 685 20.12 -17.71 9.91
C ALA A 685 19.39 -18.97 9.41
N LYS A 686 18.06 -18.89 9.22
CA LYS A 686 17.20 -19.97 8.70
C LYS A 686 16.89 -19.83 7.21
N TRP A 687 17.43 -18.80 6.57
CA TRP A 687 17.17 -18.50 5.16
C TRP A 687 17.36 -19.69 4.23
N ALA A 688 18.42 -20.49 4.41
CA ALA A 688 18.69 -21.65 3.57
C ALA A 688 17.52 -22.66 3.54
N GLN A 689 16.76 -22.79 4.65
CA GLN A 689 15.60 -23.71 4.71
C GLN A 689 14.41 -23.17 3.93
N ILE A 690 14.21 -21.85 3.94
CA ILE A 690 13.15 -21.19 3.17
C ILE A 690 13.51 -21.17 1.69
N LEU A 691 14.77 -20.88 1.36
CA LEU A 691 15.28 -20.85 0.00
C LEU A 691 15.15 -22.23 -0.68
N ALA A 692 15.46 -23.32 0.05
CA ALA A 692 15.26 -24.67 -0.48
C ALA A 692 13.78 -24.94 -0.87
N MET A 693 12.84 -24.46 -0.07
CA MET A 693 11.40 -24.56 -0.37
C MET A 693 11.02 -23.70 -1.59
N LEU A 694 11.54 -22.47 -1.68
CA LEU A 694 11.27 -21.58 -2.82
C LEU A 694 11.82 -22.15 -4.12
N ASP A 695 13.06 -22.66 -4.10
CA ASP A 695 13.69 -23.29 -5.25
C ASP A 695 12.87 -24.50 -5.73
N GLN A 696 12.49 -25.39 -4.80
CA GLN A 696 11.71 -26.58 -5.14
C GLN A 696 10.32 -26.25 -5.69
N ALA A 697 9.67 -25.23 -5.12
CA ALA A 697 8.38 -24.75 -5.63
C ALA A 697 8.51 -24.11 -7.02
N TYR A 698 9.59 -23.35 -7.25
CA TYR A 698 9.87 -22.78 -8.55
C TYR A 698 10.22 -23.85 -9.60
N GLU A 699 11.09 -24.81 -9.27
CA GLU A 699 11.40 -25.94 -10.14
C GLU A 699 10.18 -26.75 -10.51
N PHE A 700 9.19 -26.86 -9.60
CA PHE A 700 7.93 -27.55 -9.86
C PHE A 700 7.14 -26.91 -11.00
N THR A 701 7.24 -25.60 -11.21
CA THR A 701 6.54 -24.91 -12.33
C THR A 701 6.96 -25.40 -13.71
N SER A 702 8.16 -25.97 -13.83
CA SER A 702 8.69 -26.51 -15.10
C SER A 702 8.27 -27.95 -15.38
N GLN A 703 7.56 -28.62 -14.43
CA GLN A 703 7.24 -30.03 -14.53
C GLN A 703 6.25 -30.31 -15.67
N GLN A 704 6.54 -31.39 -16.39
CA GLN A 704 5.73 -31.86 -17.51
C GLN A 704 5.39 -33.33 -17.35
N VAL A 705 4.24 -33.73 -17.89
CA VAL A 705 3.79 -35.12 -17.95
C VAL A 705 3.58 -35.51 -19.40
N VAL A 706 4.01 -36.72 -19.73
CA VAL A 706 3.79 -37.32 -21.04
C VAL A 706 2.57 -38.24 -20.97
N LEU A 707 1.55 -37.90 -21.73
CA LEU A 707 0.40 -38.78 -22.00
C LEU A 707 0.78 -39.63 -23.22
N LYS A 708 0.95 -40.94 -23.00
CA LYS A 708 1.25 -41.94 -24.05
C LYS A 708 -0.05 -42.37 -24.70
N LYS A 709 -0.08 -42.34 -26.02
CA LYS A 709 -1.22 -42.86 -26.79
C LYS A 709 -1.23 -44.39 -26.69
N ASN A 710 -2.37 -44.96 -26.34
CA ASN A 710 -2.59 -46.41 -26.21
C ASN A 710 -2.48 -47.12 -27.55
#